data_a0c6cbb83231ebb21dc01deef7e6ea05
#
_entry.id   a0c6cbb83231ebb21dc01deef7e6ea05
#
_cell.length_a   1.000
_cell.length_b   1.000
_cell.length_c   1.000
_cell.angle_alpha   90.00
_cell.angle_beta   90.00
_cell.angle_gamma   90.00
#
_symmetry.space_group_name_H-M   'P 1'
#
loop_
_entity.id
_entity.type
_entity.pdbx_description
1 polymer ?
#
loop_
_entity_poly.entity_id
_entity_poly.type
_entity_poly.pdbx_seq_one_letter_code
_entity_poly.pdbx_strand_id
1 'polypeptide(L)'
;MTLAEFQADIRAGIPEILPELRPYDHSVSHAPKRKDILTPEEKKLALRNALRYFPKKYHATLAPEFAEELRTYGRIYMYRFRPQYDMYARPIEDYPHKSLQAAGIMLMIQNNLDPAVAQHPHELITYGGNGAVFQNWAQYRLVMKYLSEMTDEQTLVMYSGHPLGLFPSHKNAPRVVVTNGMVIPNYSKPDDWERDNALGVSQYGQMTAGSYMYIGPQGIGHGTTITVLNAARKQMGSNKSQDGIKGMLFVSSGLGGMSGAQPKAGNIAGVVSVVAEINPHAAEKRHAQGWVDELHSDLDELIPAIRKAVAEKRTVSMAYVGNVVDLWERLAAEEIHVDLGSDQTSLHNPWAGGYYPVGMTLEESNDMMAADPDQFRERVQESLRRQVTAINKLTSKGMYFFDYGNAFLLQSQRAGADIVGSDGKFRYPSYVQDIMGPMFFDYGFGPFRWVCTSGAPKDLETTDRIAAEVMEKIRQEAPEEIVGQMDDNIHWIKEAGRNRLVVGSQARILYADAEGRAKIAAAFNDAIKKGEISKPVVLGRDHHDVSGTDSPFRETSNIYDGSQFCADMAIQNVIGDSFRGATWVSIHNGGGVGWGEVINGGFGMLIDGSEDSARHIREMLFWDVNNGIARRSWARNEGSMHAIEREMQRTPGFKVTMPNLVEDDLINNLFN
;
A
#
# COMPACT_ATOMS: atom_id res chain seq x y z
N MET A 1 -2.40 -0.28 31.47
CA MET A 1 -1.91 1.12 31.49
C MET A 1 -3.11 2.07 31.44
N THR A 2 -3.18 3.06 32.31
CA THR A 2 -4.22 4.09 32.28
C THR A 2 -3.96 5.10 31.16
N LEU A 3 -4.97 5.90 30.81
CA LEU A 3 -4.83 6.96 29.81
C LEU A 3 -3.74 7.99 30.22
N ALA A 4 -3.67 8.35 31.50
CA ALA A 4 -2.66 9.28 32.00
C ALA A 4 -1.23 8.73 31.87
N GLU A 5 -1.04 7.44 32.13
CA GLU A 5 0.26 6.76 31.94
C GLU A 5 0.65 6.69 30.46
N PHE A 6 -0.30 6.38 29.58
CA PHE A 6 -0.08 6.41 28.13
C PHE A 6 0.37 7.78 27.65
N GLN A 7 -0.35 8.84 28.04
CA GLN A 7 0.00 10.19 27.67
C GLN A 7 1.36 10.63 28.23
N ALA A 8 1.69 10.20 29.46
CA ALA A 8 2.97 10.50 30.08
C ALA A 8 4.13 9.80 29.35
N ASP A 9 3.97 8.54 28.94
CA ASP A 9 4.98 7.80 28.19
C ASP A 9 5.26 8.44 26.80
N ILE A 10 4.23 8.91 26.11
CA ILE A 10 4.40 9.67 24.85
C ILE A 10 5.20 10.95 25.08
N ARG A 11 4.84 11.76 26.08
CA ARG A 11 5.55 13.02 26.37
C ARG A 11 6.98 12.81 26.83
N ALA A 12 7.27 11.69 27.50
CA ALA A 12 8.62 11.35 27.91
C ALA A 12 9.54 11.03 26.71
N GLY A 13 9.00 10.42 25.66
CA GLY A 13 9.78 9.99 24.51
C GLY A 13 10.75 8.85 24.87
N ILE A 14 12.06 9.03 24.63
CA ILE A 14 13.07 8.07 25.09
C ILE A 14 13.16 8.16 26.62
N PRO A 15 12.92 7.05 27.35
CA PRO A 15 12.93 7.07 28.80
C PRO A 15 14.29 7.52 29.39
N GLU A 16 14.25 8.33 30.43
CA GLU A 16 15.46 8.75 31.16
C GLU A 16 16.15 7.61 31.91
N ILE A 17 15.38 6.61 32.34
CA ILE A 17 15.84 5.37 32.92
C ILE A 17 15.67 4.27 31.89
N LEU A 18 16.71 3.44 31.70
CA LEU A 18 16.64 2.33 30.75
C LEU A 18 15.51 1.37 31.15
N PRO A 19 14.57 1.08 30.26
CA PRO A 19 13.57 0.04 30.49
C PRO A 19 14.24 -1.32 30.67
N GLU A 20 13.55 -2.25 31.31
CA GLU A 20 14.01 -3.64 31.37
C GLU A 20 13.98 -4.26 29.95
N LEU A 21 15.00 -5.10 29.68
CA LEU A 21 15.03 -5.87 28.44
C LEU A 21 13.95 -6.96 28.52
N ARG A 22 13.03 -6.94 27.58
CA ARG A 22 11.97 -7.94 27.50
C ARG A 22 12.44 -9.17 26.74
N PRO A 23 11.96 -10.38 27.10
CA PRO A 23 12.24 -11.57 26.34
C PRO A 23 11.66 -11.46 24.93
N TYR A 24 12.23 -12.24 24.01
CA TYR A 24 11.70 -12.38 22.67
C TYR A 24 10.28 -12.98 22.72
N ASP A 25 9.36 -12.38 22.01
CA ASP A 25 7.95 -12.77 22.02
C ASP A 25 7.64 -13.65 20.82
N HIS A 26 7.58 -14.95 21.02
CA HIS A 26 7.27 -15.92 19.97
C HIS A 26 5.79 -15.94 19.55
N SER A 27 4.92 -15.19 20.20
CA SER A 27 3.48 -15.16 19.90
C SER A 27 3.12 -14.24 18.74
N VAL A 28 4.06 -13.40 18.27
CA VAL A 28 3.85 -12.48 17.16
C VAL A 28 4.69 -12.87 15.94
N SER A 29 4.23 -12.46 14.75
CA SER A 29 5.01 -12.62 13.52
C SER A 29 6.19 -11.65 13.51
N HIS A 30 7.39 -12.17 13.36
CA HIS A 30 8.62 -11.40 13.27
C HIS A 30 9.15 -11.32 11.85
N ALA A 31 9.84 -10.23 11.52
CA ALA A 31 10.53 -10.08 10.26
C ALA A 31 11.66 -11.12 10.12
N PRO A 32 11.88 -11.68 8.91
CA PRO A 32 13.02 -12.54 8.67
C PRO A 32 14.35 -11.85 8.97
N LYS A 33 15.33 -12.62 9.43
CA LYS A 33 16.70 -12.14 9.60
C LYS A 33 17.25 -11.62 8.27
N ARG A 34 17.95 -10.50 8.33
CA ARG A 34 18.57 -9.90 7.15
C ARG A 34 20.01 -10.36 7.00
N LYS A 35 20.50 -10.34 5.75
CA LYS A 35 21.88 -10.65 5.42
C LYS A 35 22.84 -9.73 6.19
N ASP A 36 23.92 -10.29 6.72
CA ASP A 36 25.05 -9.52 7.26
C ASP A 36 25.88 -8.96 6.08
N ILE A 37 25.66 -7.72 5.74
CA ILE A 37 26.29 -7.04 4.59
C ILE A 37 27.39 -6.07 5.02
N LEU A 38 27.45 -5.70 6.31
CA LEU A 38 28.35 -4.67 6.79
C LEU A 38 29.77 -5.21 7.07
N THR A 39 30.77 -4.47 6.63
CA THR A 39 32.17 -4.68 7.06
C THR A 39 32.33 -4.41 8.56
N PRO A 40 33.41 -4.88 9.22
CA PRO A 40 33.65 -4.59 10.64
C PRO A 40 33.65 -3.10 10.97
N GLU A 41 34.18 -2.26 10.09
CA GLU A 41 34.20 -0.81 10.30
C GLU A 41 32.80 -0.18 10.14
N GLU A 42 32.01 -0.68 9.20
CA GLU A 42 30.60 -0.26 9.03
C GLU A 42 29.71 -0.71 10.20
N LYS A 43 29.97 -1.88 10.81
CA LYS A 43 29.29 -2.30 12.05
C LYS A 43 29.54 -1.32 13.18
N LYS A 44 30.78 -0.83 13.32
CA LYS A 44 31.11 0.22 14.30
C LYS A 44 30.36 1.52 13.99
N LEU A 45 30.22 1.87 12.71
CA LEU A 45 29.46 3.05 12.28
C LEU A 45 27.96 2.88 12.58
N ALA A 46 27.38 1.72 12.30
CA ALA A 46 25.98 1.39 12.65
C ALA A 46 25.72 1.54 14.15
N LEU A 47 26.64 1.05 15.00
CA LEU A 47 26.54 1.23 16.44
C LEU A 47 26.63 2.70 16.86
N ARG A 48 27.52 3.49 16.26
CA ARG A 48 27.57 4.94 16.52
C ARG A 48 26.25 5.63 16.13
N ASN A 49 25.67 5.25 15.00
CA ASN A 49 24.38 5.76 14.54
C ASN A 49 23.24 5.36 15.49
N ALA A 50 23.26 4.15 16.05
CA ALA A 50 22.27 3.71 17.01
C ALA A 50 22.44 4.40 18.38
N LEU A 51 23.66 4.51 18.86
CA LEU A 51 23.95 5.08 20.18
C LEU A 51 23.73 6.59 20.27
N ARG A 52 23.75 7.32 19.14
CA ARG A 52 23.53 8.79 19.12
C ARG A 52 22.17 9.24 19.66
N TYR A 53 21.19 8.33 19.79
CA TYR A 53 19.88 8.62 20.38
C TYR A 53 19.93 8.71 21.91
N PHE A 54 21.00 8.25 22.54
CA PHE A 54 21.05 8.04 24.00
C PHE A 54 22.17 8.82 24.67
N PRO A 55 21.97 9.26 25.95
CA PRO A 55 23.01 9.87 26.73
C PRO A 55 24.22 8.94 26.91
N LYS A 56 25.44 9.52 26.94
CA LYS A 56 26.71 8.78 27.04
C LYS A 56 26.74 7.76 28.17
N LYS A 57 26.06 8.05 29.30
CA LYS A 57 26.00 7.16 30.47
C LYS A 57 25.43 5.77 30.17
N TYR A 58 24.63 5.63 29.10
CA TYR A 58 24.01 4.36 28.70
C TYR A 58 24.76 3.62 27.60
N HIS A 59 25.76 4.24 26.96
CA HIS A 59 26.46 3.63 25.84
C HIS A 59 27.11 2.30 26.18
N ALA A 60 27.71 2.17 27.38
CA ALA A 60 28.37 0.93 27.81
C ALA A 60 27.37 -0.24 27.95
N THR A 61 26.12 0.04 28.32
CA THR A 61 25.04 -0.97 28.41
C THR A 61 24.44 -1.29 27.07
N LEU A 62 24.15 -0.26 26.23
CA LEU A 62 23.42 -0.43 24.97
C LEU A 62 24.31 -0.91 23.81
N ALA A 63 25.61 -0.60 23.81
CA ALA A 63 26.48 -1.00 22.70
C ALA A 63 26.56 -2.53 22.50
N PRO A 64 26.76 -3.37 23.51
CA PRO A 64 26.75 -4.83 23.34
C PRO A 64 25.36 -5.35 22.94
N GLU A 65 24.28 -4.75 23.45
CA GLU A 65 22.91 -5.12 23.12
C GLU A 65 22.60 -4.84 21.65
N PHE A 66 22.90 -3.64 21.16
CA PHE A 66 22.69 -3.28 19.75
C PHE A 66 23.63 -4.06 18.80
N ALA A 67 24.83 -4.41 19.26
CA ALA A 67 25.72 -5.29 18.52
C ALA A 67 25.13 -6.70 18.40
N GLU A 68 24.42 -7.18 19.43
CA GLU A 68 23.73 -8.47 19.38
C GLU A 68 22.51 -8.43 18.44
N GLU A 69 21.69 -7.37 18.49
CA GLU A 69 20.60 -7.18 17.52
C GLU A 69 21.14 -7.19 16.08
N LEU A 70 22.21 -6.44 15.82
CA LEU A 70 22.82 -6.38 14.47
C LEU A 70 23.31 -7.75 13.99
N ARG A 71 23.95 -8.53 14.89
CA ARG A 71 24.41 -9.91 14.57
C ARG A 71 23.25 -10.88 14.34
N THR A 72 22.21 -10.75 15.16
CA THR A 72 21.08 -11.69 15.17
C THR A 72 20.11 -11.40 14.02
N TYR A 73 19.80 -10.14 13.78
CA TYR A 73 18.73 -9.72 12.85
C TYR A 73 19.24 -9.02 11.59
N GLY A 74 20.54 -8.66 11.55
CA GLY A 74 21.09 -7.79 10.50
C GLY A 74 20.62 -6.34 10.58
N ARG A 75 19.91 -5.97 11.65
CA ARG A 75 19.33 -4.64 11.89
C ARG A 75 19.35 -4.33 13.38
N ILE A 76 19.27 -3.03 13.73
CA ILE A 76 19.18 -2.57 15.13
C ILE A 76 17.78 -1.98 15.32
N TYR A 77 16.86 -2.77 15.86
CA TYR A 77 15.48 -2.37 16.10
C TYR A 77 15.27 -1.65 17.43
N MET A 78 16.22 -1.78 18.36
CA MET A 78 16.15 -1.21 19.71
C MET A 78 14.93 -1.72 20.51
N TYR A 79 14.71 -3.03 20.52
CA TYR A 79 13.52 -3.69 21.12
C TYR A 79 13.28 -3.30 22.59
N ARG A 80 14.33 -3.03 23.37
CA ARG A 80 14.21 -2.53 24.74
C ARG A 80 13.31 -1.31 24.86
N PHE A 81 13.27 -0.45 23.82
CA PHE A 81 12.54 0.81 23.82
C PHE A 81 11.12 0.69 23.26
N ARG A 82 10.67 -0.50 22.89
CA ARG A 82 9.28 -0.74 22.49
C ARG A 82 8.35 -0.34 23.66
N PRO A 83 7.30 0.48 23.41
CA PRO A 83 6.35 0.85 24.47
C PRO A 83 5.66 -0.35 25.10
N GLN A 84 5.14 -0.17 26.32
CA GLN A 84 4.40 -1.23 27.03
C GLN A 84 2.89 -1.18 26.75
N TYR A 85 2.40 -0.09 26.17
CA TYR A 85 1.00 0.01 25.80
C TYR A 85 0.71 -0.67 24.47
N ASP A 86 -0.55 -1.06 24.31
CA ASP A 86 -1.03 -1.68 23.07
C ASP A 86 -1.05 -0.66 21.93
N MET A 87 -0.60 -1.09 20.74
CA MET A 87 -0.62 -0.29 19.52
C MET A 87 -1.96 -0.47 18.82
N TYR A 88 -2.76 0.60 18.76
CA TYR A 88 -3.98 0.70 17.98
C TYR A 88 -4.39 2.17 17.86
N ALA A 89 -5.24 2.50 16.89
CA ALA A 89 -5.80 3.83 16.74
C ALA A 89 -6.81 4.13 17.86
N ARG A 90 -6.39 4.87 18.87
CA ARG A 90 -7.27 5.38 19.94
C ARG A 90 -8.10 6.55 19.44
N PRO A 91 -9.22 6.89 20.12
CA PRO A 91 -9.89 8.18 19.88
C PRO A 91 -8.91 9.34 19.93
N ILE A 92 -9.06 10.31 19.02
CA ILE A 92 -8.09 11.40 18.84
C ILE A 92 -7.81 12.21 20.10
N GLU A 93 -8.79 12.36 20.98
CA GLU A 93 -8.67 13.05 22.26
C GLU A 93 -7.78 12.34 23.29
N ASP A 94 -7.51 11.07 23.13
CA ASP A 94 -6.63 10.30 24.02
C ASP A 94 -5.15 10.67 23.82
N TYR A 95 -4.79 11.24 22.67
CA TYR A 95 -3.42 11.63 22.39
C TYR A 95 -3.05 12.94 23.04
N PRO A 96 -1.89 13.05 23.71
CA PRO A 96 -1.42 14.31 24.26
C PRO A 96 -0.99 15.24 23.12
N HIS A 97 -1.59 16.40 22.96
CA HIS A 97 -1.28 17.30 21.86
C HIS A 97 -1.46 18.79 22.21
N LYS A 98 -0.79 19.66 21.45
CA LYS A 98 -1.04 21.11 21.35
C LYS A 98 -1.61 21.47 19.98
N SER A 99 -1.41 20.61 18.99
CA SER A 99 -1.98 20.70 17.65
C SER A 99 -2.89 19.49 17.42
N LEU A 100 -4.14 19.72 17.05
CA LEU A 100 -5.11 18.68 16.73
C LEU A 100 -4.62 17.81 15.53
N GLN A 101 -3.97 18.45 14.58
CA GLN A 101 -3.36 17.79 13.42
C GLN A 101 -2.27 16.80 13.85
N ALA A 102 -1.46 17.15 14.83
CA ALA A 102 -0.45 16.26 15.39
C ALA A 102 -1.07 15.03 16.07
N ALA A 103 -2.21 15.20 16.78
CA ALA A 103 -2.94 14.08 17.37
C ALA A 103 -3.44 13.10 16.28
N GLY A 104 -3.96 13.61 15.16
CA GLY A 104 -4.36 12.79 14.02
C GLY A 104 -3.19 12.00 13.42
N ILE A 105 -2.01 12.60 13.34
CA ILE A 105 -0.80 11.89 12.87
C ILE A 105 -0.38 10.79 13.85
N MET A 106 -0.39 11.05 15.17
CA MET A 106 -0.08 10.02 16.18
C MET A 106 -1.05 8.84 16.11
N LEU A 107 -2.35 9.11 15.91
CA LEU A 107 -3.37 8.07 15.71
C LEU A 107 -3.03 7.21 14.49
N MET A 108 -2.69 7.81 13.37
CA MET A 108 -2.37 7.09 12.15
C MET A 108 -1.06 6.28 12.26
N ILE A 109 -0.05 6.80 12.96
CA ILE A 109 1.17 6.04 13.27
C ILE A 109 0.83 4.78 14.08
N GLN A 110 0.01 4.89 15.12
CA GLN A 110 -0.36 3.73 15.95
C GLN A 110 -1.26 2.75 15.21
N ASN A 111 -2.16 3.23 14.33
CA ASN A 111 -2.91 2.34 13.46
C ASN A 111 -2.00 1.49 12.55
N ASN A 112 -0.94 2.09 11.99
CA ASN A 112 0.01 1.38 11.14
C ASN A 112 0.83 0.31 11.89
N LEU A 113 0.93 0.41 13.20
CA LEU A 113 1.66 -0.51 14.08
C LEU A 113 0.73 -1.44 14.89
N ASP A 114 -0.59 -1.32 14.73
CA ASP A 114 -1.58 -2.23 15.33
C ASP A 114 -1.29 -3.66 14.90
N PRO A 115 -1.14 -4.65 15.82
CA PRO A 115 -0.94 -6.05 15.48
C PRO A 115 -2.04 -6.64 14.58
N ALA A 116 -3.25 -6.09 14.60
CA ALA A 116 -4.31 -6.48 13.66
C ALA A 116 -4.01 -6.02 12.23
N VAL A 117 -3.26 -4.95 12.05
CA VAL A 117 -2.93 -4.28 10.80
C VAL A 117 -1.53 -4.66 10.31
N ALA A 118 -0.51 -4.46 11.15
CA ALA A 118 0.89 -4.64 10.81
C ALA A 118 1.29 -6.10 10.57
N GLN A 119 2.22 -6.30 9.64
CA GLN A 119 2.80 -7.60 9.34
C GLN A 119 3.80 -8.04 10.43
N HIS A 120 4.73 -7.16 10.79
CA HIS A 120 5.75 -7.40 11.81
C HIS A 120 5.81 -6.18 12.76
N PRO A 121 4.86 -6.06 13.69
CA PRO A 121 4.70 -4.85 14.50
C PRO A 121 5.89 -4.57 15.42
N HIS A 122 6.62 -5.60 15.87
CA HIS A 122 7.79 -5.45 16.71
C HIS A 122 9.01 -4.90 15.96
N GLU A 123 9.08 -5.12 14.65
CA GLU A 123 10.11 -4.58 13.76
C GLU A 123 9.62 -3.32 13.02
N LEU A 124 8.48 -2.75 13.44
CA LEU A 124 7.90 -1.51 12.88
C LEU A 124 7.54 -1.63 11.40
N ILE A 125 7.29 -2.84 10.92
CA ILE A 125 6.96 -3.16 9.53
C ILE A 125 5.46 -3.35 9.39
N THR A 126 4.83 -2.51 8.56
CA THR A 126 3.40 -2.55 8.32
C THR A 126 3.04 -3.62 7.29
N TYR A 127 3.66 -3.62 6.11
CA TYR A 127 3.41 -4.63 5.06
C TYR A 127 4.61 -4.79 4.11
N GLY A 128 4.53 -5.77 3.22
CA GLY A 128 5.49 -5.98 2.13
C GLY A 128 6.88 -6.43 2.61
N GLY A 129 6.99 -7.01 3.79
CA GLY A 129 8.22 -7.55 4.35
C GLY A 129 9.24 -6.51 4.83
N ASN A 130 9.21 -5.30 4.27
CA ASN A 130 10.14 -4.20 4.57
C ASN A 130 9.46 -2.82 4.66
N GLY A 131 8.17 -2.71 4.38
CA GLY A 131 7.45 -1.44 4.42
C GLY A 131 7.35 -0.91 5.85
N ALA A 132 8.39 -0.18 6.27
CA ALA A 132 8.57 0.26 7.64
C ALA A 132 8.00 1.65 7.91
N VAL A 133 7.45 1.84 9.09
CA VAL A 133 7.04 3.16 9.63
C VAL A 133 8.26 3.89 10.18
N PHE A 134 9.11 3.18 10.91
CA PHE A 134 10.39 3.65 11.45
C PHE A 134 11.42 2.54 11.36
N GLN A 135 12.70 2.87 11.48
CA GLN A 135 13.78 1.88 11.52
C GLN A 135 13.94 1.23 12.89
N ASN A 136 13.63 1.96 13.97
CA ASN A 136 13.82 1.51 15.35
C ASN A 136 12.88 2.22 16.33
N TRP A 137 12.75 1.67 17.52
CA TRP A 137 11.85 2.17 18.55
C TRP A 137 12.24 3.52 19.16
N ALA A 138 13.52 3.92 19.10
CA ALA A 138 13.92 5.26 19.54
C ALA A 138 13.35 6.33 18.61
N GLN A 139 13.31 6.08 17.30
CA GLN A 139 12.68 6.99 16.34
C GLN A 139 11.18 7.15 16.61
N TYR A 140 10.46 6.04 16.80
CA TYR A 140 9.04 6.09 17.19
C TYR A 140 8.82 6.98 18.43
N ARG A 141 9.57 6.74 19.49
CA ARG A 141 9.44 7.49 20.75
C ARG A 141 9.70 8.98 20.58
N LEU A 142 10.73 9.34 19.84
CA LEU A 142 11.07 10.75 19.57
C LEU A 142 9.99 11.43 18.70
N VAL A 143 9.48 10.75 17.67
CA VAL A 143 8.43 11.30 16.81
C VAL A 143 7.16 11.54 17.61
N MET A 144 6.70 10.56 18.41
CA MET A 144 5.51 10.73 19.25
C MET A 144 5.68 11.87 20.26
N LYS A 145 6.86 12.00 20.85
CA LYS A 145 7.18 13.14 21.72
C LYS A 145 7.08 14.47 20.99
N TYR A 146 7.76 14.62 19.84
CA TYR A 146 7.72 15.86 19.07
C TYR A 146 6.29 16.21 18.62
N LEU A 147 5.50 15.23 18.19
CA LEU A 147 4.09 15.44 17.85
C LEU A 147 3.25 15.90 19.05
N SER A 148 3.54 15.39 20.26
CA SER A 148 2.85 15.81 21.48
C SER A 148 3.19 17.25 21.91
N GLU A 149 4.36 17.75 21.52
CA GLU A 149 4.88 19.07 21.92
C GLU A 149 4.65 20.15 20.86
N MET A 150 4.52 19.77 19.58
CA MET A 150 4.45 20.70 18.45
C MET A 150 3.19 21.55 18.48
N THR A 151 3.35 22.78 17.99
CA THR A 151 2.26 23.73 17.76
C THR A 151 1.88 23.79 16.28
N ASP A 152 0.80 24.51 15.95
CA ASP A 152 0.38 24.71 14.55
C ASP A 152 1.34 25.62 13.75
N GLU A 153 2.33 26.22 14.40
CA GLU A 153 3.38 27.04 13.78
C GLU A 153 4.73 26.31 13.67
N GLN A 154 4.69 24.98 13.65
CA GLN A 154 5.88 24.14 13.53
C GLN A 154 5.68 23.03 12.50
N THR A 155 6.78 22.63 11.88
CA THR A 155 6.89 21.44 11.01
C THR A 155 7.93 20.50 11.57
N LEU A 156 7.56 19.24 11.79
CA LEU A 156 8.49 18.14 12.05
C LEU A 156 9.08 17.68 10.74
N VAL A 157 10.39 17.78 10.60
CA VAL A 157 11.12 17.29 9.41
C VAL A 157 11.73 15.95 9.71
N MET A 158 11.50 14.98 8.83
CA MET A 158 11.93 13.60 8.99
C MET A 158 12.60 13.08 7.72
N TYR A 159 13.65 12.29 7.89
CA TYR A 159 14.20 11.48 6.81
C TYR A 159 14.41 10.04 7.27
N SER A 160 13.98 9.09 6.46
CA SER A 160 14.13 7.64 6.73
C SER A 160 13.85 7.25 8.19
N GLY A 161 12.71 7.73 8.70
CA GLY A 161 12.24 7.50 10.08
C GLY A 161 12.88 8.38 11.15
N HIS A 162 14.03 9.01 10.87
CA HIS A 162 14.72 9.86 11.84
C HIS A 162 14.12 11.27 11.91
N PRO A 163 13.63 11.72 13.08
CA PRO A 163 13.16 13.07 13.26
C PRO A 163 14.34 14.04 13.43
N LEU A 164 14.53 14.93 12.48
CA LEU A 164 15.55 15.99 12.57
C LEU A 164 15.19 17.03 13.65
N GLY A 165 13.90 17.34 13.77
CA GLY A 165 13.42 18.29 14.76
C GLY A 165 12.21 19.10 14.32
N LEU A 166 11.72 19.95 15.23
CA LEU A 166 10.65 20.90 15.00
C LEU A 166 11.22 22.22 14.48
N PHE A 167 10.80 22.60 13.29
CA PHE A 167 11.22 23.86 12.66
C PHE A 167 10.07 24.88 12.68
N PRO A 168 10.36 26.18 12.90
CA PRO A 168 9.37 27.24 12.76
C PRO A 168 8.69 27.19 11.40
N SER A 169 7.38 27.35 11.38
CA SER A 169 6.54 27.27 10.18
C SER A 169 5.30 28.14 10.36
N HIS A 170 4.21 27.81 9.69
CA HIS A 170 2.92 28.50 9.82
C HIS A 170 1.76 27.49 9.68
N LYS A 171 0.56 27.87 10.12
CA LYS A 171 -0.59 26.96 10.22
C LYS A 171 -1.02 26.29 8.90
N ASN A 172 -0.70 26.87 7.75
CA ASN A 172 -1.03 26.30 6.44
C ASN A 172 0.07 25.37 5.87
N ALA A 173 1.25 25.31 6.50
CA ALA A 173 2.30 24.39 6.13
C ALA A 173 2.03 22.97 6.68
N PRO A 174 2.58 21.93 6.09
CA PRO A 174 2.49 20.60 6.66
C PRO A 174 3.04 20.53 8.09
N ARG A 175 2.35 19.78 8.95
CA ARG A 175 2.88 19.47 10.30
C ARG A 175 4.05 18.53 10.25
N VAL A 176 4.08 17.62 9.25
CA VAL A 176 5.19 16.67 9.05
C VAL A 176 5.56 16.61 7.58
N VAL A 177 6.87 16.63 7.31
CA VAL A 177 7.43 16.33 5.99
C VAL A 177 8.30 15.08 6.13
N VAL A 178 7.95 14.02 5.39
CA VAL A 178 8.65 12.73 5.42
C VAL A 178 9.33 12.46 4.09
N THR A 179 10.60 12.06 4.14
CA THR A 179 11.31 11.49 2.99
C THR A 179 11.90 10.14 3.36
N ASN A 180 11.68 9.12 2.55
CA ASN A 180 12.23 7.79 2.79
C ASN A 180 12.98 7.28 1.57
N GLY A 181 14.22 6.82 1.78
CA GLY A 181 14.97 6.11 0.78
C GLY A 181 15.38 6.92 -0.45
N MET A 182 15.41 8.24 -0.37
CA MET A 182 15.76 9.14 -1.50
C MET A 182 17.26 9.15 -1.74
N VAL A 183 17.80 7.99 -2.14
CA VAL A 183 19.23 7.80 -2.44
C VAL A 183 19.52 8.27 -3.86
N ILE A 184 20.70 8.87 -4.05
CA ILE A 184 21.16 9.35 -5.36
C ILE A 184 21.23 8.17 -6.35
N PRO A 185 20.73 8.29 -7.58
CA PRO A 185 20.53 7.16 -8.49
C PRO A 185 21.74 6.24 -8.70
N ASN A 186 22.94 6.79 -8.86
CA ASN A 186 24.16 5.99 -9.05
C ASN A 186 24.60 5.20 -7.81
N TYR A 187 23.99 5.45 -6.65
CA TYR A 187 24.26 4.80 -5.36
C TYR A 187 23.03 4.10 -4.81
N SER A 188 22.07 3.76 -5.67
CA SER A 188 20.75 3.22 -5.33
C SER A 188 20.55 1.80 -5.88
N LYS A 189 21.57 0.96 -5.83
CA LYS A 189 21.44 -0.47 -6.13
C LYS A 189 20.86 -1.22 -4.93
N PRO A 190 20.30 -2.42 -5.12
CA PRO A 190 19.77 -3.22 -4.01
C PRO A 190 20.74 -3.42 -2.84
N ASP A 191 22.01 -3.72 -3.12
CA ASP A 191 23.03 -3.88 -2.07
C ASP A 191 23.37 -2.57 -1.36
N ASP A 192 23.35 -1.44 -2.05
CA ASP A 192 23.55 -0.11 -1.44
C ASP A 192 22.42 0.17 -0.44
N TRP A 193 21.18 -0.14 -0.81
CA TRP A 193 20.04 0.03 0.08
C TRP A 193 20.12 -0.89 1.31
N GLU A 194 20.44 -2.18 1.13
CA GLU A 194 20.59 -3.13 2.26
C GLU A 194 21.67 -2.64 3.24
N ARG A 195 22.78 -2.14 2.70
CA ARG A 195 23.87 -1.55 3.48
C ARG A 195 23.41 -0.30 4.23
N ASP A 196 22.79 0.64 3.55
CA ASP A 196 22.37 1.93 4.14
C ASP A 196 21.26 1.74 5.17
N ASN A 197 20.38 0.75 4.96
CA ASN A 197 19.38 0.37 5.95
C ASN A 197 20.02 -0.28 7.18
N ALA A 198 21.01 -1.17 7.02
CA ALA A 198 21.75 -1.77 8.14
C ALA A 198 22.58 -0.73 8.92
N LEU A 199 23.09 0.31 8.24
CA LEU A 199 23.74 1.46 8.90
C LEU A 199 22.76 2.36 9.66
N GLY A 200 21.45 2.21 9.45
CA GLY A 200 20.42 3.06 10.04
C GLY A 200 20.36 4.47 9.44
N VAL A 201 20.70 4.64 8.16
CA VAL A 201 20.70 5.94 7.46
C VAL A 201 19.69 6.04 6.35
N SER A 202 19.17 4.93 5.85
CA SER A 202 18.10 4.92 4.85
C SER A 202 17.01 3.90 5.22
N GLN A 203 15.77 4.20 4.87
CA GLN A 203 14.59 3.37 5.14
C GLN A 203 13.80 3.13 3.86
N TYR A 204 13.35 1.89 3.68
CA TYR A 204 12.36 1.56 2.69
C TYR A 204 10.96 1.94 3.19
N GLY A 205 10.51 3.12 2.82
CA GLY A 205 9.17 3.62 3.16
C GLY A 205 8.15 3.24 2.12
N GLN A 206 7.76 1.98 2.07
CA GLN A 206 6.84 1.48 1.05
C GLN A 206 5.48 2.18 1.13
N MET A 207 5.20 3.07 0.19
CA MET A 207 3.89 3.69 -0.02
C MET A 207 3.20 4.16 1.27
N THR A 208 1.95 3.77 1.49
CA THR A 208 1.15 4.17 2.66
C THR A 208 1.71 3.68 4.00
N ALA A 209 2.55 2.65 4.03
CA ALA A 209 3.25 2.27 5.27
C ALA A 209 4.19 3.39 5.75
N GLY A 210 5.01 3.93 4.85
CA GLY A 210 5.97 5.00 5.17
C GLY A 210 5.33 6.37 5.37
N SER A 211 4.09 6.57 4.92
CA SER A 211 3.33 7.83 5.09
C SER A 211 2.29 7.79 6.22
N TYR A 212 2.23 6.71 6.97
CA TYR A 212 1.23 6.51 8.04
C TYR A 212 -0.23 6.44 7.54
N MET A 213 -0.46 6.25 6.25
CA MET A 213 -1.81 6.20 5.65
C MET A 213 -2.32 4.80 5.34
N TYR A 214 -1.62 3.74 5.77
CA TYR A 214 -2.10 2.38 5.63
C TYR A 214 -3.26 2.12 6.61
N ILE A 215 -4.38 1.65 6.10
CA ILE A 215 -5.61 1.39 6.85
C ILE A 215 -5.95 -0.10 6.95
N GLY A 216 -4.96 -0.96 6.80
CA GLY A 216 -5.15 -2.40 6.77
C GLY A 216 -5.60 -2.92 5.39
N PRO A 217 -5.97 -4.20 5.29
CA PRO A 217 -6.43 -4.80 4.03
C PRO A 217 -7.70 -4.13 3.47
N GLN A 218 -8.47 -3.43 4.30
CA GLN A 218 -9.61 -2.63 3.83
C GLN A 218 -9.20 -1.54 2.81
N GLY A 219 -7.96 -1.06 2.88
CA GLY A 219 -7.45 -0.02 1.97
C GLY A 219 -7.27 -0.46 0.53
N ILE A 220 -7.09 -1.75 0.27
CA ILE A 220 -6.95 -2.32 -1.08
C ILE A 220 -8.21 -3.10 -1.49
N GLY A 221 -9.11 -3.41 -0.55
CA GLY A 221 -10.26 -4.28 -0.78
C GLY A 221 -11.15 -3.80 -1.93
N HIS A 222 -11.39 -2.50 -2.03
CA HIS A 222 -12.19 -1.94 -3.12
C HIS A 222 -11.47 -2.06 -4.48
N GLY A 223 -10.22 -1.59 -4.57
CA GLY A 223 -9.45 -1.68 -5.81
C GLY A 223 -9.33 -3.11 -6.32
N THR A 224 -9.12 -4.08 -5.42
CA THR A 224 -9.09 -5.50 -5.77
C THR A 224 -10.46 -5.98 -6.25
N THR A 225 -11.55 -5.58 -5.58
CA THR A 225 -12.92 -5.96 -5.99
C THR A 225 -13.24 -5.48 -7.41
N ILE A 226 -13.00 -4.21 -7.70
CA ILE A 226 -13.27 -3.66 -9.04
C ILE A 226 -12.29 -4.20 -10.10
N THR A 227 -11.05 -4.55 -9.72
CA THR A 227 -10.11 -5.23 -10.61
C THR A 227 -10.62 -6.60 -11.00
N VAL A 228 -11.00 -7.45 -10.05
CA VAL A 228 -11.54 -8.79 -10.31
C VAL A 228 -12.85 -8.71 -11.12
N LEU A 229 -13.75 -7.78 -10.76
CA LEU A 229 -15.01 -7.57 -11.46
C LEU A 229 -14.80 -7.17 -12.93
N ASN A 230 -13.89 -6.23 -13.19
CA ASN A 230 -13.62 -5.77 -14.55
C ASN A 230 -12.76 -6.76 -15.35
N ALA A 231 -11.86 -7.51 -14.71
CA ALA A 231 -11.19 -8.65 -15.34
C ALA A 231 -12.19 -9.72 -15.80
N ALA A 232 -13.18 -10.05 -14.95
CA ALA A 232 -14.23 -11.00 -15.30
C ALA A 232 -15.11 -10.48 -16.45
N ARG A 233 -15.52 -9.21 -16.42
CA ARG A 233 -16.27 -8.57 -17.51
C ARG A 233 -15.50 -8.61 -18.84
N LYS A 234 -14.20 -8.33 -18.78
CA LYS A 234 -13.31 -8.39 -19.94
C LYS A 234 -13.18 -9.80 -20.49
N GLN A 235 -12.97 -10.80 -19.64
CA GLN A 235 -12.88 -12.21 -20.03
C GLN A 235 -14.17 -12.71 -20.72
N MET A 236 -15.33 -12.23 -20.26
CA MET A 236 -16.62 -12.58 -20.85
C MET A 236 -16.98 -11.78 -22.12
N GLY A 237 -16.23 -10.73 -22.45
CA GLY A 237 -16.54 -9.85 -23.59
C GLY A 237 -17.86 -9.08 -23.45
N SER A 238 -18.30 -8.80 -22.22
CA SER A 238 -19.56 -8.10 -21.97
C SER A 238 -19.61 -7.36 -20.66
N ASN A 239 -20.35 -6.23 -20.59
CA ASN A 239 -20.71 -5.51 -19.36
C ASN A 239 -21.81 -6.23 -18.55
N LYS A 240 -21.72 -7.55 -18.37
CA LYS A 240 -22.73 -8.31 -17.62
C LYS A 240 -22.71 -7.94 -16.14
N SER A 241 -23.91 -8.01 -15.52
CA SER A 241 -24.10 -7.86 -14.09
C SER A 241 -23.29 -8.88 -13.28
N GLN A 242 -23.10 -8.65 -11.96
CA GLN A 242 -22.45 -9.60 -11.06
C GLN A 242 -23.00 -11.04 -11.14
N ASP A 243 -24.29 -11.22 -11.47
CA ASP A 243 -24.87 -12.56 -11.63
C ASP A 243 -24.23 -13.36 -12.77
N GLY A 244 -23.70 -12.70 -13.80
CA GLY A 244 -23.05 -13.36 -14.92
C GLY A 244 -21.66 -13.93 -14.63
N ILE A 245 -21.02 -13.52 -13.53
CA ILE A 245 -19.66 -13.96 -13.15
C ILE A 245 -19.65 -15.03 -12.05
N LYS A 246 -20.82 -15.38 -11.52
CA LYS A 246 -20.95 -16.45 -10.49
C LYS A 246 -20.43 -17.78 -11.00
N GLY A 247 -19.55 -18.38 -10.23
CA GLY A 247 -18.88 -19.64 -10.57
C GLY A 247 -17.62 -19.50 -11.39
N MET A 248 -17.21 -18.31 -11.79
CA MET A 248 -15.87 -18.07 -12.34
C MET A 248 -14.81 -18.33 -11.25
N LEU A 249 -13.72 -18.97 -11.62
CA LEU A 249 -12.60 -19.28 -10.73
C LEU A 249 -11.49 -18.24 -10.87
N PHE A 250 -11.23 -17.53 -9.78
CA PHE A 250 -10.09 -16.62 -9.63
C PHE A 250 -9.03 -17.27 -8.73
N VAL A 251 -7.80 -17.39 -9.24
CA VAL A 251 -6.66 -17.98 -8.51
C VAL A 251 -5.54 -16.96 -8.37
N SER A 252 -5.01 -16.81 -7.15
CA SER A 252 -3.93 -15.91 -6.85
C SER A 252 -3.09 -16.39 -5.65
N SER A 253 -2.22 -15.54 -5.12
CA SER A 253 -1.31 -15.87 -4.03
C SER A 253 -1.06 -14.70 -3.10
N GLY A 254 -0.68 -15.02 -1.87
CA GLY A 254 -0.38 -14.08 -0.80
C GLY A 254 -1.60 -13.71 0.05
N LEU A 255 -1.42 -13.78 1.39
CA LEU A 255 -2.41 -13.35 2.40
C LEU A 255 -1.81 -12.37 3.42
N GLY A 256 -0.76 -11.67 3.03
CA GLY A 256 -0.10 -10.65 3.84
C GLY A 256 -0.94 -9.39 4.06
N GLY A 257 -0.29 -8.25 4.20
CA GLY A 257 -0.94 -6.95 4.42
C GLY A 257 -1.90 -6.57 3.31
N MET A 258 -1.39 -6.39 2.11
CA MET A 258 -2.18 -6.00 0.94
C MET A 258 -2.87 -7.20 0.28
N SER A 259 -2.13 -8.26 0.01
CA SER A 259 -2.65 -9.47 -0.67
C SER A 259 -3.78 -10.16 0.09
N GLY A 260 -3.83 -10.01 1.41
CA GLY A 260 -4.91 -10.54 2.24
C GLY A 260 -6.32 -10.02 1.93
N ALA A 261 -6.44 -8.99 1.10
CA ALA A 261 -7.72 -8.49 0.62
C ALA A 261 -8.34 -9.33 -0.50
N GLN A 262 -7.55 -10.12 -1.23
CA GLN A 262 -7.99 -10.83 -2.44
C GLN A 262 -9.15 -11.80 -2.21
N PRO A 263 -9.16 -12.65 -1.16
CA PRO A 263 -10.26 -13.58 -0.93
C PRO A 263 -11.60 -12.85 -0.72
N LYS A 264 -11.58 -11.82 0.13
CA LYS A 264 -12.75 -11.00 0.41
C LYS A 264 -13.24 -10.23 -0.82
N ALA A 265 -12.32 -9.69 -1.59
CA ALA A 265 -12.60 -9.00 -2.84
C ALA A 265 -13.26 -9.95 -3.86
N GLY A 266 -12.78 -11.19 -3.96
CA GLY A 266 -13.39 -12.23 -4.78
C GLY A 266 -14.82 -12.52 -4.35
N ASN A 267 -15.08 -12.63 -3.04
CA ASN A 267 -16.43 -12.81 -2.51
C ASN A 267 -17.35 -11.63 -2.84
N ILE A 268 -16.87 -10.39 -2.68
CA ILE A 268 -17.68 -9.20 -3.00
C ILE A 268 -17.93 -9.11 -4.51
N ALA A 269 -16.96 -9.46 -5.34
CA ALA A 269 -17.13 -9.54 -6.79
C ALA A 269 -18.09 -10.67 -7.23
N GLY A 270 -18.23 -11.73 -6.44
CA GLY A 270 -19.15 -12.83 -6.70
C GLY A 270 -18.51 -14.07 -7.34
N VAL A 271 -17.19 -14.22 -7.28
CA VAL A 271 -16.45 -15.36 -7.85
C VAL A 271 -16.10 -16.42 -6.80
N VAL A 272 -15.63 -17.57 -7.28
CA VAL A 272 -14.89 -18.56 -6.45
C VAL A 272 -13.44 -18.09 -6.43
N SER A 273 -12.89 -17.77 -5.27
CA SER A 273 -11.49 -17.34 -5.16
C SER A 273 -10.65 -18.35 -4.40
N VAL A 274 -9.44 -18.63 -4.93
CA VAL A 274 -8.44 -19.51 -4.30
C VAL A 274 -7.13 -18.75 -4.19
N VAL A 275 -6.60 -18.64 -2.97
CA VAL A 275 -5.36 -17.88 -2.72
C VAL A 275 -4.38 -18.76 -1.95
N ALA A 276 -3.17 -18.95 -2.50
CA ALA A 276 -2.12 -19.68 -1.83
C ALA A 276 -1.34 -18.78 -0.85
N GLU A 277 -1.01 -19.31 0.32
CA GLU A 277 -0.17 -18.65 1.33
C GLU A 277 0.69 -19.68 2.06
N ILE A 278 2.01 -19.52 2.01
CA ILE A 278 2.92 -20.45 2.67
C ILE A 278 3.00 -20.23 4.19
N ASN A 279 2.69 -19.02 4.68
CA ASN A 279 2.71 -18.69 6.10
C ASN A 279 1.35 -19.03 6.74
N PRO A 280 1.26 -20.10 7.55
CA PRO A 280 0.00 -20.49 8.18
C PRO A 280 -0.59 -19.39 9.07
N HIS A 281 0.24 -18.62 9.78
CA HIS A 281 -0.24 -17.51 10.63
C HIS A 281 -0.92 -16.40 9.83
N ALA A 282 -0.44 -16.11 8.62
CA ALA A 282 -1.08 -15.12 7.74
C ALA A 282 -2.47 -15.63 7.29
N ALA A 283 -2.57 -16.88 6.87
CA ALA A 283 -3.82 -17.51 6.46
C ALA A 283 -4.84 -17.58 7.61
N GLU A 284 -4.42 -18.06 8.78
CA GLU A 284 -5.24 -18.15 9.99
C GLU A 284 -5.74 -16.76 10.44
N LYS A 285 -4.87 -15.75 10.42
CA LYS A 285 -5.25 -14.36 10.74
C LYS A 285 -6.36 -13.85 9.82
N ARG A 286 -6.27 -14.06 8.52
CA ARG A 286 -7.29 -13.62 7.57
C ARG A 286 -8.60 -14.41 7.72
N HIS A 287 -8.51 -15.69 8.02
CA HIS A 287 -9.69 -16.49 8.33
C HIS A 287 -10.39 -16.02 9.62
N ALA A 288 -9.66 -15.82 10.70
CA ALA A 288 -10.18 -15.30 11.96
C ALA A 288 -10.82 -13.91 11.82
N GLN A 289 -10.30 -13.07 10.93
CA GLN A 289 -10.86 -11.76 10.59
C GLN A 289 -12.09 -11.83 9.66
N GLY A 290 -12.47 -13.01 9.15
CA GLY A 290 -13.57 -13.20 8.22
C GLY A 290 -13.26 -12.72 6.78
N TRP A 291 -12.00 -12.70 6.39
CA TRP A 291 -11.55 -12.35 5.05
C TRP A 291 -11.35 -13.57 4.15
N VAL A 292 -11.20 -14.76 4.73
CA VAL A 292 -11.15 -16.07 4.08
C VAL A 292 -12.24 -16.93 4.69
N ASP A 293 -13.00 -17.66 3.86
CA ASP A 293 -14.09 -18.53 4.34
C ASP A 293 -13.59 -19.93 4.72
N GLU A 294 -12.69 -20.51 3.94
CA GLU A 294 -12.25 -21.89 4.10
C GLU A 294 -10.70 -21.98 4.06
N LEU A 295 -10.10 -22.79 4.95
CA LEU A 295 -8.66 -23.09 4.97
C LEU A 295 -8.42 -24.54 4.56
N HIS A 296 -7.48 -24.77 3.64
CA HIS A 296 -7.06 -26.09 3.18
C HIS A 296 -5.53 -26.19 3.18
N SER A 297 -4.97 -27.23 3.77
CA SER A 297 -3.53 -27.53 3.75
C SER A 297 -3.17 -28.66 2.79
N ASP A 298 -4.17 -29.36 2.25
CA ASP A 298 -4.03 -30.47 1.34
C ASP A 298 -4.71 -30.17 0.00
N LEU A 299 -3.95 -30.30 -1.09
CA LEU A 299 -4.48 -30.12 -2.44
C LEU A 299 -5.48 -31.22 -2.83
N ASP A 300 -5.40 -32.43 -2.25
CA ASP A 300 -6.34 -33.51 -2.50
C ASP A 300 -7.73 -33.22 -1.89
N GLU A 301 -7.80 -32.35 -0.87
CA GLU A 301 -9.06 -31.82 -0.32
C GLU A 301 -9.50 -30.55 -1.07
N LEU A 302 -8.58 -29.66 -1.39
CA LEU A 302 -8.88 -28.38 -2.03
C LEU A 302 -9.45 -28.55 -3.45
N ILE A 303 -8.86 -29.41 -4.29
CA ILE A 303 -9.31 -29.56 -5.68
C ILE A 303 -10.76 -30.03 -5.80
N PRO A 304 -11.24 -31.05 -5.04
CA PRO A 304 -12.67 -31.37 -5.01
C PRO A 304 -13.56 -30.22 -4.52
N ALA A 305 -13.10 -29.45 -3.52
CA ALA A 305 -13.84 -28.29 -3.02
C ALA A 305 -13.99 -27.19 -4.10
N ILE A 306 -12.93 -26.91 -4.86
CA ILE A 306 -12.95 -25.99 -6.01
C ILE A 306 -13.96 -26.45 -7.05
N ARG A 307 -13.88 -27.72 -7.50
CA ARG A 307 -14.80 -28.31 -8.51
C ARG A 307 -16.26 -28.18 -8.07
N LYS A 308 -16.55 -28.46 -6.79
CA LYS A 308 -17.88 -28.33 -6.22
C LYS A 308 -18.36 -26.89 -6.20
N ALA A 309 -17.53 -25.95 -5.71
CA ALA A 309 -17.88 -24.54 -5.63
C ALA A 309 -18.18 -23.92 -7.02
N VAL A 310 -17.36 -24.25 -8.03
CA VAL A 310 -17.56 -23.81 -9.42
C VAL A 310 -18.87 -24.39 -10.01
N ALA A 311 -19.09 -25.70 -9.83
CA ALA A 311 -20.30 -26.37 -10.35
C ALA A 311 -21.60 -25.83 -9.71
N GLU A 312 -21.56 -25.53 -8.42
CA GLU A 312 -22.69 -24.96 -7.66
C GLU A 312 -22.79 -23.43 -7.81
N LYS A 313 -21.87 -22.77 -8.54
CA LYS A 313 -21.77 -21.32 -8.68
C LYS A 313 -21.77 -20.58 -7.34
N ARG A 314 -21.10 -21.16 -6.36
CA ARG A 314 -20.94 -20.54 -5.03
C ARG A 314 -20.07 -19.30 -5.13
N THR A 315 -20.34 -18.35 -4.24
CA THR A 315 -19.40 -17.28 -3.90
C THR A 315 -18.68 -17.69 -2.63
N VAL A 316 -17.39 -18.02 -2.71
CA VAL A 316 -16.61 -18.53 -1.60
C VAL A 316 -15.12 -18.23 -1.81
N SER A 317 -14.42 -17.98 -0.72
CA SER A 317 -12.97 -17.81 -0.72
C SER A 317 -12.29 -18.96 0.03
N MET A 318 -11.28 -19.54 -0.60
CA MET A 318 -10.49 -20.66 -0.07
C MET A 318 -9.03 -20.25 0.00
N ALA A 319 -8.37 -20.47 1.13
CA ALA A 319 -6.93 -20.35 1.24
C ALA A 319 -6.27 -21.72 1.13
N TYR A 320 -5.27 -21.85 0.27
CA TYR A 320 -4.34 -22.97 0.28
C TYR A 320 -3.15 -22.62 1.19
N VAL A 321 -3.02 -23.28 2.32
CA VAL A 321 -1.88 -23.13 3.22
C VAL A 321 -0.73 -23.96 2.69
N GLY A 322 0.06 -23.39 1.76
CA GLY A 322 1.12 -24.06 1.05
C GLY A 322 1.76 -23.18 -0.02
N ASN A 323 2.70 -23.75 -0.77
CA ASN A 323 3.42 -23.00 -1.79
C ASN A 323 2.54 -22.74 -3.03
N VAL A 324 2.60 -21.53 -3.56
CA VAL A 324 1.83 -21.10 -4.73
C VAL A 324 2.15 -21.92 -5.99
N VAL A 325 3.39 -22.37 -6.14
CA VAL A 325 3.80 -23.19 -7.30
C VAL A 325 3.11 -24.54 -7.30
N ASP A 326 3.00 -25.18 -6.12
CA ASP A 326 2.30 -26.46 -5.98
C ASP A 326 0.83 -26.33 -6.41
N LEU A 327 0.16 -25.22 -6.04
CA LEU A 327 -1.21 -24.95 -6.47
C LEU A 327 -1.31 -24.78 -7.99
N TRP A 328 -0.48 -23.94 -8.60
CA TRP A 328 -0.52 -23.72 -10.05
C TRP A 328 -0.21 -24.98 -10.85
N GLU A 329 0.81 -25.74 -10.44
CA GLU A 329 1.17 -27.01 -11.08
C GLU A 329 0.06 -28.06 -10.96
N ARG A 330 -0.60 -28.15 -9.79
CA ARG A 330 -1.73 -29.06 -9.59
C ARG A 330 -2.93 -28.70 -10.46
N LEU A 331 -3.32 -27.42 -10.51
CA LEU A 331 -4.40 -26.95 -11.39
C LEU A 331 -4.10 -27.24 -12.87
N ALA A 332 -2.85 -27.01 -13.30
CA ALA A 332 -2.41 -27.27 -14.67
C ALA A 332 -2.35 -28.77 -15.00
N ALA A 333 -1.94 -29.63 -14.05
CA ALA A 333 -1.86 -31.09 -14.23
C ALA A 333 -3.25 -31.72 -14.34
N GLU A 334 -4.20 -31.29 -13.50
CA GLU A 334 -5.58 -31.80 -13.51
C GLU A 334 -6.50 -31.09 -14.51
N GLU A 335 -5.95 -30.19 -15.32
CA GLU A 335 -6.69 -29.45 -16.36
C GLU A 335 -7.91 -28.71 -15.84
N ILE A 336 -7.81 -28.17 -14.61
CA ILE A 336 -8.86 -27.33 -14.02
C ILE A 336 -8.99 -26.05 -14.88
N HIS A 337 -10.22 -25.75 -15.30
CA HIS A 337 -10.46 -24.46 -15.95
C HIS A 337 -10.36 -23.33 -14.91
N VAL A 338 -9.43 -22.43 -15.12
CA VAL A 338 -9.26 -21.20 -14.34
C VAL A 338 -9.66 -20.02 -15.24
N ASP A 339 -10.59 -19.20 -14.81
CA ASP A 339 -11.03 -18.05 -15.58
C ASP A 339 -10.08 -16.87 -15.46
N LEU A 340 -9.66 -16.56 -14.22
CA LEU A 340 -8.82 -15.42 -13.88
C LEU A 340 -7.63 -15.88 -13.05
N GLY A 341 -6.45 -15.43 -13.41
CA GLY A 341 -5.22 -15.71 -12.67
C GLY A 341 -4.46 -14.43 -12.32
N SER A 342 -3.83 -14.42 -11.15
CA SER A 342 -2.95 -13.33 -10.73
C SER A 342 -1.89 -13.82 -9.74
N ASP A 343 -0.96 -12.94 -9.36
CA ASP A 343 -0.03 -13.16 -8.26
C ASP A 343 0.13 -11.88 -7.45
N GLN A 344 0.08 -11.99 -6.13
CA GLN A 344 0.27 -10.86 -5.21
C GLN A 344 1.21 -11.22 -4.04
N THR A 345 2.13 -12.16 -4.24
CA THR A 345 3.29 -12.35 -3.35
C THR A 345 4.17 -11.09 -3.35
N SER A 346 5.00 -10.90 -2.34
CA SER A 346 5.83 -9.69 -2.23
C SER A 346 7.09 -9.75 -3.09
N LEU A 347 6.95 -10.01 -4.40
CA LEU A 347 8.06 -10.14 -5.36
C LEU A 347 8.85 -8.85 -5.62
N HIS A 348 8.35 -7.71 -5.16
CA HIS A 348 9.14 -6.48 -5.06
C HIS A 348 10.30 -6.60 -4.06
N ASN A 349 10.26 -7.62 -3.20
CA ASN A 349 11.28 -7.90 -2.19
C ASN A 349 11.53 -9.42 -2.04
N PRO A 350 11.84 -10.14 -3.13
CA PRO A 350 11.85 -11.60 -3.14
C PRO A 350 12.91 -12.21 -2.23
N TRP A 351 14.05 -11.52 -2.06
CA TRP A 351 15.22 -12.01 -1.35
C TRP A 351 15.16 -11.83 0.16
N ALA A 352 14.11 -11.24 0.67
CA ALA A 352 13.92 -10.93 2.08
C ALA A 352 12.56 -11.43 2.62
N GLY A 353 12.13 -12.61 2.17
CA GLY A 353 10.89 -13.24 2.60
C GLY A 353 9.65 -12.78 1.83
N GLY A 354 9.83 -12.16 0.66
CA GLY A 354 8.72 -11.76 -0.19
C GLY A 354 8.17 -12.86 -1.08
N TYR A 355 8.99 -13.88 -1.36
CA TYR A 355 8.62 -15.07 -2.12
C TYR A 355 9.40 -16.29 -1.60
N TYR A 356 8.76 -17.42 -1.50
CA TYR A 356 9.34 -18.63 -0.93
C TYR A 356 9.46 -19.76 -1.96
N PRO A 357 10.62 -20.48 -2.00
CA PRO A 357 10.85 -21.53 -2.96
C PRO A 357 9.95 -22.75 -2.71
N VAL A 358 9.53 -23.38 -3.80
CA VAL A 358 8.74 -24.61 -3.77
C VAL A 358 9.57 -25.79 -3.27
N GLY A 359 8.91 -26.74 -2.60
CA GLY A 359 9.55 -27.95 -2.05
C GLY A 359 10.32 -27.70 -0.76
N MET A 360 10.07 -26.59 -0.09
CA MET A 360 10.63 -26.22 1.21
C MET A 360 9.54 -25.69 2.12
N THR A 361 9.67 -25.95 3.42
CA THR A 361 8.82 -25.32 4.44
C THR A 361 9.20 -23.83 4.63
N LEU A 362 8.33 -23.06 5.28
CA LEU A 362 8.60 -21.68 5.64
C LEU A 362 9.88 -21.55 6.50
N GLU A 363 10.07 -22.46 7.47
CA GLU A 363 11.21 -22.45 8.38
C GLU A 363 12.51 -22.78 7.61
N GLU A 364 12.55 -23.86 6.83
CA GLU A 364 13.71 -24.22 5.99
C GLU A 364 14.09 -23.09 5.03
N SER A 365 13.09 -22.42 4.46
CA SER A 365 13.31 -21.29 3.55
C SER A 365 13.92 -20.09 4.27
N ASN A 366 13.43 -19.76 5.46
CA ASN A 366 13.98 -18.67 6.28
C ASN A 366 15.42 -18.99 6.74
N ASP A 367 15.70 -20.23 7.12
CA ASP A 367 17.04 -20.65 7.51
C ASP A 367 18.03 -20.60 6.33
N MET A 368 17.61 -21.07 5.16
CA MET A 368 18.42 -20.97 3.94
C MET A 368 18.66 -19.52 3.54
N MET A 369 17.65 -18.67 3.58
CA MET A 369 17.76 -17.25 3.25
C MET A 369 18.81 -16.54 4.13
N ALA A 370 18.92 -16.93 5.40
CA ALA A 370 19.90 -16.38 6.33
C ALA A 370 21.30 -16.99 6.17
N ALA A 371 21.39 -18.30 5.95
CA ALA A 371 22.65 -19.04 5.92
C ALA A 371 23.32 -19.07 4.53
N ASP A 372 22.54 -19.17 3.45
CA ASP A 372 23.00 -19.23 2.06
C ASP A 372 22.05 -18.43 1.14
N PRO A 373 22.16 -17.10 1.15
CA PRO A 373 21.30 -16.23 0.34
C PRO A 373 21.40 -16.48 -1.17
N ASP A 374 22.53 -16.96 -1.67
CA ASP A 374 22.73 -17.21 -3.08
C ASP A 374 21.98 -18.49 -3.50
N GLN A 375 22.05 -19.56 -2.72
CA GLN A 375 21.24 -20.76 -2.94
C GLN A 375 19.75 -20.46 -2.80
N PHE A 376 19.35 -19.66 -1.82
CA PHE A 376 17.96 -19.22 -1.68
C PHE A 376 17.47 -18.50 -2.96
N ARG A 377 18.29 -17.60 -3.50
CA ARG A 377 17.99 -16.91 -4.76
C ARG A 377 17.79 -17.86 -5.93
N GLU A 378 18.66 -18.83 -6.09
CA GLU A 378 18.56 -19.85 -7.16
C GLU A 378 17.25 -20.65 -7.04
N ARG A 379 16.87 -21.05 -5.82
CA ARG A 379 15.63 -21.79 -5.55
C ARG A 379 14.38 -20.94 -5.85
N VAL A 380 14.39 -19.66 -5.49
CA VAL A 380 13.32 -18.73 -5.84
C VAL A 380 13.19 -18.57 -7.34
N GLN A 381 14.30 -18.38 -8.06
CA GLN A 381 14.30 -18.26 -9.51
C GLN A 381 13.79 -19.54 -10.20
N GLU A 382 14.15 -20.71 -9.72
CA GLU A 382 13.60 -21.98 -10.21
C GLU A 382 12.10 -22.06 -9.98
N SER A 383 11.62 -21.68 -8.82
CA SER A 383 10.21 -21.65 -8.49
C SER A 383 9.41 -20.72 -9.40
N LEU A 384 9.95 -19.55 -9.72
CA LEU A 384 9.34 -18.61 -10.68
C LEU A 384 9.24 -19.19 -12.08
N ARG A 385 10.29 -19.89 -12.57
CA ARG A 385 10.26 -20.58 -13.87
C ARG A 385 9.15 -21.65 -13.93
N ARG A 386 9.01 -22.43 -12.86
CA ARG A 386 7.96 -23.45 -12.73
C ARG A 386 6.57 -22.84 -12.68
N GLN A 387 6.38 -21.78 -11.87
CA GLN A 387 5.11 -21.07 -11.78
C GLN A 387 4.67 -20.51 -13.14
N VAL A 388 5.57 -19.84 -13.85
CA VAL A 388 5.30 -19.30 -15.20
C VAL A 388 4.95 -20.42 -16.18
N THR A 389 5.63 -21.56 -16.12
CA THR A 389 5.32 -22.72 -16.98
C THR A 389 3.87 -23.19 -16.76
N ALA A 390 3.44 -23.31 -15.52
CA ALA A 390 2.06 -23.69 -15.18
C ALA A 390 1.05 -22.63 -15.63
N ILE A 391 1.33 -21.35 -15.40
CA ILE A 391 0.51 -20.23 -15.85
C ILE A 391 0.39 -20.24 -17.39
N ASN A 392 1.49 -20.37 -18.13
CA ASN A 392 1.48 -20.43 -19.60
C ASN A 392 0.60 -21.58 -20.12
N LYS A 393 0.61 -22.74 -19.46
CA LYS A 393 -0.26 -23.88 -19.79
C LYS A 393 -1.75 -23.54 -19.59
N LEU A 394 -2.09 -22.89 -18.49
CA LEU A 394 -3.48 -22.52 -18.18
C LEU A 394 -3.99 -21.36 -19.09
N THR A 395 -3.14 -20.37 -19.39
CA THR A 395 -3.49 -19.28 -20.31
C THR A 395 -3.70 -19.78 -21.75
N SER A 396 -2.94 -20.79 -22.19
CA SER A 396 -3.19 -21.41 -23.48
C SER A 396 -4.55 -22.13 -23.57
N LYS A 397 -5.19 -22.37 -22.42
CA LYS A 397 -6.54 -22.93 -22.29
C LYS A 397 -7.62 -21.91 -22.00
N GLY A 398 -7.28 -20.61 -22.06
CA GLY A 398 -8.24 -19.50 -21.96
C GLY A 398 -8.25 -18.74 -20.64
N MET A 399 -7.35 -19.03 -19.69
CA MET A 399 -7.22 -18.21 -18.48
C MET A 399 -6.74 -16.79 -18.84
N TYR A 400 -7.39 -15.77 -18.31
CA TYR A 400 -6.89 -14.40 -18.34
C TYR A 400 -6.00 -14.17 -17.12
N PHE A 401 -4.70 -13.97 -17.37
CA PHE A 401 -3.71 -13.69 -16.32
C PHE A 401 -3.27 -12.23 -16.37
N PHE A 402 -3.15 -11.61 -15.19
CA PHE A 402 -2.62 -10.26 -15.02
C PHE A 402 -1.71 -10.19 -13.80
N ASP A 403 -0.61 -9.45 -13.91
CA ASP A 403 0.24 -9.08 -12.78
C ASP A 403 -0.50 -8.08 -11.89
N TYR A 404 -0.54 -8.34 -10.59
CA TYR A 404 -1.17 -7.43 -9.64
C TYR A 404 -0.24 -6.29 -9.18
N GLY A 405 0.80 -5.98 -9.93
CA GLY A 405 1.75 -4.92 -9.64
C GLY A 405 2.69 -5.22 -8.47
N ASN A 406 3.10 -6.48 -8.36
CA ASN A 406 4.00 -6.97 -7.31
C ASN A 406 5.40 -7.34 -7.83
N ALA A 407 5.74 -6.91 -9.04
CA ALA A 407 6.94 -7.25 -9.77
C ALA A 407 7.03 -8.73 -10.25
N PHE A 408 5.93 -9.47 -10.32
CA PHE A 408 5.92 -10.85 -10.79
C PHE A 408 6.53 -10.98 -12.20
N LEU A 409 6.07 -10.16 -13.16
CA LEU A 409 6.58 -10.18 -14.53
C LEU A 409 8.08 -9.87 -14.59
N LEU A 410 8.52 -8.83 -13.89
CA LEU A 410 9.91 -8.39 -13.86
C LEU A 410 10.84 -9.44 -13.24
N GLN A 411 10.46 -10.01 -12.09
CA GLN A 411 11.27 -11.04 -11.43
C GLN A 411 11.27 -12.35 -12.17
N SER A 412 10.16 -12.71 -12.81
CA SER A 412 10.09 -13.88 -13.69
C SER A 412 11.01 -13.73 -14.91
N GLN A 413 11.07 -12.55 -15.53
CA GLN A 413 12.02 -12.24 -16.59
C GLN A 413 13.47 -12.35 -16.10
N ARG A 414 13.78 -11.76 -14.95
CA ARG A 414 15.12 -11.85 -14.32
C ARG A 414 15.51 -13.29 -13.97
N ALA A 415 14.54 -14.15 -13.68
CA ALA A 415 14.74 -15.58 -13.45
C ALA A 415 14.91 -16.39 -14.74
N GLY A 416 14.74 -15.78 -15.92
CA GLY A 416 14.82 -16.48 -17.22
C GLY A 416 13.59 -17.31 -17.55
N ALA A 417 12.43 -17.00 -16.96
CA ALA A 417 11.16 -17.66 -17.30
C ALA A 417 10.65 -17.23 -18.69
N ASP A 418 9.84 -18.06 -19.35
CA ASP A 418 9.19 -17.75 -20.62
C ASP A 418 7.99 -16.81 -20.44
N ILE A 419 8.30 -15.57 -20.09
CA ILE A 419 7.33 -14.51 -19.75
C ILE A 419 7.34 -13.36 -20.76
N VAL A 420 8.30 -13.34 -21.69
CA VAL A 420 8.45 -12.29 -22.70
C VAL A 420 8.09 -12.87 -24.07
N GLY A 421 7.28 -12.17 -24.83
CA GLY A 421 6.91 -12.52 -26.20
C GLY A 421 8.02 -12.26 -27.22
N SER A 422 7.82 -12.69 -28.44
CA SER A 422 8.74 -12.46 -29.55
C SER A 422 8.93 -10.99 -29.93
N ASP A 423 7.99 -10.13 -29.52
CA ASP A 423 8.02 -8.68 -29.68
C ASP A 423 8.82 -7.96 -28.57
N GLY A 424 9.40 -8.69 -27.63
CA GLY A 424 10.15 -8.15 -26.49
C GLY A 424 9.27 -7.61 -25.36
N LYS A 425 7.95 -7.74 -25.44
CA LYS A 425 7.01 -7.30 -24.40
C LYS A 425 6.64 -8.47 -23.49
N PHE A 426 6.16 -8.15 -22.28
CA PHE A 426 5.58 -9.18 -21.40
C PHE A 426 4.36 -9.83 -22.05
N ARG A 427 4.22 -11.15 -21.87
CA ARG A 427 3.09 -11.94 -22.37
C ARG A 427 1.77 -11.54 -21.71
N TYR A 428 1.84 -11.03 -20.49
CA TYR A 428 0.70 -10.65 -19.67
C TYR A 428 0.77 -9.19 -19.30
N PRO A 429 -0.37 -8.49 -19.21
CA PRO A 429 -0.40 -7.11 -18.72
C PRO A 429 -0.30 -7.06 -17.20
N SER A 430 0.02 -5.89 -16.66
CA SER A 430 -0.32 -5.58 -15.28
C SER A 430 -1.78 -5.15 -15.16
N TYR A 431 -2.36 -5.29 -13.96
CA TYR A 431 -3.73 -4.83 -13.69
C TYR A 431 -3.92 -3.33 -13.97
N VAL A 432 -2.90 -2.52 -13.75
CA VAL A 432 -2.96 -1.08 -14.04
C VAL A 432 -2.96 -0.82 -15.54
N GLN A 433 -2.12 -1.53 -16.32
CA GLN A 433 -2.02 -1.31 -17.77
C GLN A 433 -3.32 -1.64 -18.49
N ASP A 434 -4.02 -2.68 -18.06
CA ASP A 434 -5.12 -3.28 -18.84
C ASP A 434 -6.51 -3.05 -18.22
N ILE A 435 -6.59 -2.72 -16.94
CA ILE A 435 -7.85 -2.54 -16.22
C ILE A 435 -7.91 -1.15 -15.57
N MET A 436 -7.08 -0.93 -14.54
CA MET A 436 -7.23 0.26 -13.70
C MET A 436 -6.79 1.55 -14.39
N GLY A 437 -5.76 1.50 -15.25
CA GLY A 437 -5.29 2.65 -16.02
C GLY A 437 -6.38 3.17 -16.95
N PRO A 438 -6.75 2.41 -17.99
CA PRO A 438 -7.68 2.89 -19.01
C PRO A 438 -9.13 3.08 -18.51
N MET A 439 -9.55 2.34 -17.46
CA MET A 439 -10.93 2.40 -16.98
C MET A 439 -11.15 3.40 -15.85
N PHE A 440 -10.10 3.68 -15.04
CA PHE A 440 -10.23 4.50 -13.83
C PHE A 440 -9.20 5.63 -13.77
N PHE A 441 -7.90 5.32 -13.76
CA PHE A 441 -6.87 6.31 -13.51
C PHE A 441 -6.75 7.38 -14.60
N ASP A 442 -6.92 7.00 -15.85
CA ASP A 442 -6.88 7.95 -16.97
C ASP A 442 -8.03 8.97 -16.88
N TYR A 443 -9.16 8.60 -16.29
CA TYR A 443 -10.29 9.50 -16.02
C TYR A 443 -10.20 10.22 -14.66
N GLY A 444 -9.13 10.05 -13.92
CA GLY A 444 -8.91 10.69 -12.62
C GLY A 444 -9.49 9.95 -11.42
N PHE A 445 -10.12 8.77 -11.63
CA PHE A 445 -10.62 7.95 -10.53
C PHE A 445 -9.46 7.22 -9.86
N GLY A 446 -9.32 7.42 -8.57
CA GLY A 446 -8.27 6.77 -7.79
C GLY A 446 -8.67 6.59 -6.32
N PRO A 447 -7.85 5.86 -5.56
CA PRO A 447 -8.16 5.39 -4.21
C PRO A 447 -8.16 6.52 -3.18
N PHE A 448 -9.30 7.15 -3.00
CA PHE A 448 -9.57 8.12 -1.94
C PHE A 448 -10.02 7.41 -0.66
N ARG A 449 -9.42 7.72 0.48
CA ARG A 449 -9.69 7.07 1.76
C ARG A 449 -9.87 8.06 2.90
N TRP A 450 -10.59 7.61 3.94
CA TRP A 450 -10.78 8.38 5.16
C TRP A 450 -10.76 7.53 6.41
N VAL A 451 -10.46 8.16 7.54
CA VAL A 451 -10.43 7.55 8.87
C VAL A 451 -11.21 8.43 9.84
N CYS A 452 -12.21 7.84 10.49
CA CYS A 452 -12.97 8.49 11.55
C CYS A 452 -12.16 8.47 12.85
N THR A 453 -11.68 9.62 13.30
CA THR A 453 -10.76 9.72 14.44
C THR A 453 -11.41 9.51 15.80
N SER A 454 -12.74 9.44 15.84
CA SER A 454 -13.49 9.05 17.05
C SER A 454 -13.34 7.58 17.41
N GLY A 455 -12.98 6.73 16.45
CA GLY A 455 -13.04 5.28 16.61
C GLY A 455 -14.46 4.71 16.70
N ALA A 456 -15.50 5.56 16.54
CA ALA A 456 -16.91 5.15 16.66
C ALA A 456 -17.45 4.61 15.33
N PRO A 457 -18.01 3.38 15.29
CA PRO A 457 -18.64 2.82 14.08
C PRO A 457 -19.76 3.74 13.50
N LYS A 458 -20.48 4.45 14.34
CA LYS A 458 -21.52 5.38 13.89
C LYS A 458 -21.00 6.52 13.00
N ASP A 459 -19.82 7.03 13.30
CA ASP A 459 -19.21 8.06 12.45
C ASP A 459 -18.83 7.50 11.08
N LEU A 460 -18.37 6.24 11.03
CA LEU A 460 -18.09 5.56 9.77
C LEU A 460 -19.37 5.33 8.95
N GLU A 461 -20.46 4.87 9.58
CA GLU A 461 -21.77 4.72 8.92
C GLU A 461 -22.27 6.06 8.38
N THR A 462 -22.06 7.16 9.12
CA THR A 462 -22.43 8.51 8.71
C THR A 462 -21.60 8.95 7.48
N THR A 463 -20.29 8.73 7.49
CA THR A 463 -19.43 9.06 6.35
C THR A 463 -19.74 8.20 5.12
N ASP A 464 -20.03 6.91 5.27
CA ASP A 464 -20.45 6.02 4.18
C ASP A 464 -21.74 6.54 3.51
N ARG A 465 -22.73 6.92 4.31
CA ARG A 465 -24.00 7.49 3.81
C ARG A 465 -23.78 8.79 3.05
N ILE A 466 -23.01 9.73 3.62
CA ILE A 466 -22.69 11.01 2.99
C ILE A 466 -21.96 10.80 1.67
N ALA A 467 -20.97 9.92 1.64
CA ALA A 467 -20.21 9.61 0.42
C ALA A 467 -21.12 9.03 -0.67
N ALA A 468 -22.02 8.10 -0.33
CA ALA A 468 -23.00 7.55 -1.26
C ALA A 468 -23.92 8.64 -1.83
N GLU A 469 -24.50 9.49 -0.97
CA GLU A 469 -25.38 10.59 -1.40
C GLU A 469 -24.69 11.59 -2.33
N VAL A 470 -23.41 11.91 -2.07
CA VAL A 470 -22.61 12.81 -2.92
C VAL A 470 -22.36 12.15 -4.28
N MET A 471 -21.92 10.90 -4.28
CA MET A 471 -21.64 10.18 -5.53
C MET A 471 -22.90 10.00 -6.39
N GLU A 472 -24.06 9.72 -5.79
CA GLU A 472 -25.34 9.64 -6.51
C GLU A 472 -25.71 10.96 -7.17
N LYS A 473 -25.47 12.10 -6.52
CA LYS A 473 -25.72 13.42 -7.13
C LYS A 473 -24.80 13.69 -8.32
N ILE A 474 -23.49 13.40 -8.18
CA ILE A 474 -22.53 13.59 -9.27
C ILE A 474 -22.87 12.66 -10.46
N ARG A 475 -23.28 11.44 -10.17
CA ARG A 475 -23.64 10.44 -11.19
C ARG A 475 -24.75 10.90 -12.12
N GLN A 476 -25.69 11.73 -11.63
CA GLN A 476 -26.81 12.24 -12.45
C GLN A 476 -26.36 13.14 -13.61
N GLU A 477 -25.21 13.79 -13.45
CA GLU A 477 -24.61 14.70 -14.44
C GLU A 477 -23.35 14.14 -15.10
N ALA A 478 -23.03 12.87 -14.79
CA ALA A 478 -21.81 12.22 -15.28
C ALA A 478 -21.92 11.89 -16.79
N PRO A 479 -20.85 12.11 -17.57
CA PRO A 479 -20.80 11.65 -18.94
C PRO A 479 -20.75 10.12 -19.01
N GLU A 480 -21.16 9.56 -20.16
CA GLU A 480 -21.30 8.12 -20.35
C GLU A 480 -20.01 7.33 -20.05
N GLU A 481 -18.87 7.92 -20.37
CA GLU A 481 -17.54 7.32 -20.21
C GLU A 481 -17.20 6.93 -18.75
N ILE A 482 -17.79 7.61 -17.76
CA ILE A 482 -17.50 7.40 -16.34
C ILE A 482 -18.69 6.89 -15.51
N VAL A 483 -19.86 6.72 -16.12
CA VAL A 483 -21.06 6.24 -15.41
C VAL A 483 -20.83 4.86 -14.77
N GLY A 484 -20.18 3.95 -15.48
CA GLY A 484 -19.91 2.59 -14.98
C GLY A 484 -19.04 2.60 -13.72
N GLN A 485 -17.98 3.42 -13.69
CA GLN A 485 -17.12 3.59 -12.53
C GLN A 485 -17.88 4.17 -11.33
N MET A 486 -18.76 5.13 -11.57
CA MET A 486 -19.59 5.69 -10.51
C MET A 486 -20.59 4.67 -9.95
N ASP A 487 -21.25 3.91 -10.82
CA ASP A 487 -22.20 2.89 -10.37
C ASP A 487 -21.52 1.81 -9.54
N ASP A 488 -20.33 1.33 -9.92
CA ASP A 488 -19.53 0.37 -9.13
C ASP A 488 -19.14 0.96 -7.76
N ASN A 489 -18.75 2.23 -7.70
CA ASN A 489 -18.37 2.90 -6.46
C ASN A 489 -19.57 3.17 -5.53
N ILE A 490 -20.72 3.57 -6.08
CA ILE A 490 -21.96 3.75 -5.32
C ILE A 490 -22.41 2.40 -4.72
N HIS A 491 -22.36 1.34 -5.51
CA HIS A 491 -22.68 0.01 -5.01
C HIS A 491 -21.75 -0.41 -3.87
N TRP A 492 -20.44 -0.25 -4.07
CA TRP A 492 -19.43 -0.55 -3.06
C TRP A 492 -19.69 0.14 -1.73
N ILE A 493 -19.88 1.46 -1.74
CA ILE A 493 -20.03 2.23 -0.50
C ILE A 493 -21.33 1.91 0.24
N LYS A 494 -22.41 1.62 -0.47
CA LYS A 494 -23.68 1.20 0.13
C LYS A 494 -23.60 -0.17 0.80
N GLU A 495 -22.81 -1.07 0.26
CA GLU A 495 -22.64 -2.43 0.76
C GLU A 495 -21.49 -2.57 1.78
N ALA A 496 -20.67 -1.52 1.96
CA ALA A 496 -19.44 -1.58 2.76
C ALA A 496 -19.68 -2.05 4.21
N GLY A 497 -20.72 -1.55 4.86
CA GLY A 497 -21.08 -1.97 6.23
C GLY A 497 -21.42 -3.46 6.32
N ARG A 498 -22.11 -3.99 5.32
CA ARG A 498 -22.52 -5.41 5.23
C ARG A 498 -21.31 -6.32 5.06
N ASN A 499 -20.29 -5.85 4.37
CA ASN A 499 -19.07 -6.61 4.07
C ASN A 499 -18.06 -6.67 5.23
N ARG A 500 -18.28 -5.96 6.33
CA ARG A 500 -17.43 -5.99 7.53
C ARG A 500 -15.94 -5.81 7.21
N LEU A 501 -15.62 -4.70 6.53
CA LEU A 501 -14.27 -4.46 5.99
C LEU A 501 -13.26 -3.90 7.01
N VAL A 502 -13.74 -3.40 8.15
CA VAL A 502 -12.91 -2.72 9.14
C VAL A 502 -11.91 -3.67 9.78
N VAL A 503 -10.62 -3.31 9.71
CA VAL A 503 -9.51 -3.93 10.44
C VAL A 503 -8.66 -2.79 10.98
N GLY A 504 -8.47 -2.74 12.29
CA GLY A 504 -7.84 -1.59 12.97
C GLY A 504 -8.80 -0.40 13.07
N SER A 505 -8.43 0.76 12.49
CA SER A 505 -9.21 1.99 12.57
C SER A 505 -10.55 1.92 11.82
N GLN A 506 -11.50 2.77 12.25
CA GLN A 506 -12.77 3.00 11.54
C GLN A 506 -12.50 3.79 10.25
N ALA A 507 -12.20 3.08 9.18
CA ALA A 507 -11.74 3.62 7.92
C ALA A 507 -12.52 3.09 6.72
N ARG A 508 -12.47 3.85 5.61
CA ARG A 508 -13.07 3.48 4.35
C ARG A 508 -12.24 3.94 3.16
N ILE A 509 -12.47 3.32 2.02
CA ILE A 509 -11.92 3.69 0.72
C ILE A 509 -13.04 3.73 -0.33
N LEU A 510 -12.90 4.62 -1.30
CA LEU A 510 -13.76 4.77 -2.46
C LEU A 510 -12.92 5.30 -3.61
N TYR A 511 -13.14 4.84 -4.85
CA TYR A 511 -12.48 5.45 -6.00
C TYR A 511 -13.29 6.66 -6.48
N ALA A 512 -12.65 7.83 -6.44
CA ALA A 512 -13.27 9.09 -6.85
C ALA A 512 -12.27 9.95 -7.64
N ASP A 513 -12.80 10.73 -8.57
CA ASP A 513 -12.08 11.77 -9.29
C ASP A 513 -11.94 13.06 -8.45
N ALA A 514 -11.35 14.11 -9.01
CA ALA A 514 -11.13 15.38 -8.29
C ALA A 514 -12.45 15.97 -7.76
N GLU A 515 -13.51 15.95 -8.54
CA GLU A 515 -14.83 16.45 -8.15
C GLU A 515 -15.42 15.62 -7.00
N GLY A 516 -15.39 14.30 -7.12
CA GLY A 516 -15.89 13.38 -6.11
C GLY A 516 -15.17 13.54 -4.77
N ARG A 517 -13.84 13.56 -4.79
CA ARG A 517 -13.02 13.76 -3.58
C ARG A 517 -13.33 15.07 -2.89
N ALA A 518 -13.34 16.17 -3.65
CA ALA A 518 -13.58 17.50 -3.08
C ALA A 518 -15.01 17.64 -2.51
N LYS A 519 -16.03 17.15 -3.20
CA LYS A 519 -17.42 17.21 -2.74
C LYS A 519 -17.69 16.30 -1.54
N ILE A 520 -17.14 15.09 -1.52
CA ILE A 520 -17.23 14.18 -0.36
C ILE A 520 -16.55 14.82 0.86
N ALA A 521 -15.32 15.29 0.70
CA ALA A 521 -14.56 15.92 1.78
C ALA A 521 -15.25 17.18 2.32
N ALA A 522 -15.81 18.04 1.46
CA ALA A 522 -16.58 19.21 1.86
C ALA A 522 -17.83 18.83 2.65
N ALA A 523 -18.55 17.79 2.21
CA ALA A 523 -19.73 17.29 2.92
C ALA A 523 -19.36 16.69 4.30
N PHE A 524 -18.23 16.00 4.42
CA PHE A 524 -17.72 15.55 5.72
C PHE A 524 -17.37 16.75 6.62
N ASN A 525 -16.69 17.76 6.08
CA ASN A 525 -16.34 18.96 6.84
C ASN A 525 -17.58 19.71 7.36
N ASP A 526 -18.61 19.81 6.54
CA ASP A 526 -19.91 20.39 6.94
C ASP A 526 -20.62 19.52 8.00
N ALA A 527 -20.56 18.20 7.89
CA ALA A 527 -21.15 17.29 8.85
C ALA A 527 -20.42 17.33 10.21
N ILE A 528 -19.10 17.50 10.23
CA ILE A 528 -18.31 17.75 11.45
C ILE A 528 -18.75 19.08 12.08
N LYS A 529 -18.83 20.15 11.28
CA LYS A 529 -19.28 21.48 11.75
C LYS A 529 -20.67 21.45 12.39
N LYS A 530 -21.56 20.60 11.88
CA LYS A 530 -22.93 20.40 12.41
C LYS A 530 -23.01 19.42 13.57
N GLY A 531 -21.94 18.68 13.88
CA GLY A 531 -21.91 17.65 14.91
C GLY A 531 -22.59 16.32 14.50
N GLU A 532 -22.85 16.10 13.20
CA GLU A 532 -23.34 14.83 12.66
C GLU A 532 -22.22 13.77 12.67
N ILE A 533 -20.98 14.19 12.39
CA ILE A 533 -19.75 13.45 12.63
C ILE A 533 -19.12 14.01 13.90
N SER A 534 -18.86 13.15 14.87
CA SER A 534 -18.55 13.59 16.24
C SER A 534 -17.14 14.13 16.42
N LYS A 535 -16.18 13.75 15.55
CA LYS A 535 -14.76 14.10 15.64
C LYS A 535 -14.18 14.40 14.24
N PRO A 536 -13.00 15.04 14.16
CA PRO A 536 -12.30 15.23 12.91
C PRO A 536 -12.14 13.95 12.09
N VAL A 537 -11.96 14.10 10.79
CA VAL A 537 -11.73 13.00 9.87
C VAL A 537 -10.36 13.19 9.19
N VAL A 538 -9.56 12.13 9.12
CA VAL A 538 -8.34 12.11 8.33
C VAL A 538 -8.69 11.65 6.92
N LEU A 539 -8.30 12.44 5.92
CA LEU A 539 -8.39 12.12 4.50
C LEU A 539 -7.02 11.75 3.95
N GLY A 540 -7.01 10.93 2.92
CA GLY A 540 -5.80 10.62 2.18
C GLY A 540 -6.12 9.82 0.92
N ARG A 541 -5.08 9.30 0.29
CA ARG A 541 -5.22 8.38 -0.83
C ARG A 541 -4.17 7.27 -0.75
N ASP A 542 -4.31 6.25 -1.55
CA ASP A 542 -3.21 5.34 -1.79
C ASP A 542 -2.13 6.04 -2.61
N HIS A 543 -0.88 5.63 -2.48
CA HIS A 543 0.21 6.20 -3.26
C HIS A 543 0.15 5.76 -4.72
N HIS A 544 -0.40 4.59 -5.02
CA HIS A 544 -0.71 4.20 -6.39
C HIS A 544 -2.01 4.88 -6.84
N ASP A 545 -1.92 6.12 -7.24
CA ASP A 545 -3.03 6.96 -7.65
C ASP A 545 -2.74 7.55 -9.04
N VAL A 546 -3.68 8.30 -9.57
CA VAL A 546 -3.52 9.08 -10.81
C VAL A 546 -2.35 10.06 -10.74
N SER A 547 -1.97 10.43 -9.54
CA SER A 547 -0.84 11.33 -9.22
C SER A 547 0.09 10.70 -8.20
N GLY A 548 1.22 11.32 -8.00
CA GLY A 548 2.14 10.99 -6.91
C GLY A 548 2.92 9.70 -7.07
N THR A 549 2.84 9.00 -8.20
CA THR A 549 3.55 7.75 -8.42
C THR A 549 4.15 7.68 -9.81
N ASP A 550 5.46 7.51 -9.89
CA ASP A 550 6.22 7.19 -11.09
C ASP A 550 6.79 5.78 -10.95
N SER A 551 6.07 4.80 -11.50
CA SER A 551 6.36 3.36 -11.44
C SER A 551 6.09 2.73 -12.80
N PRO A 552 7.11 2.43 -13.61
CA PRO A 552 6.93 2.04 -15.01
C PRO A 552 6.24 0.70 -15.23
N PHE A 553 6.14 -0.17 -14.22
CA PHE A 553 5.64 -1.53 -14.38
C PHE A 553 4.45 -1.90 -13.50
N ARG A 554 4.00 -0.99 -12.63
CA ARG A 554 2.95 -1.30 -11.68
C ARG A 554 1.92 -0.20 -11.49
N GLU A 555 2.35 0.96 -10.98
CA GLU A 555 1.46 1.94 -10.36
C GLU A 555 1.01 3.04 -11.33
N THR A 556 1.75 3.19 -12.40
CA THR A 556 1.47 4.18 -13.45
C THR A 556 0.76 3.49 -14.60
N SER A 557 -0.37 4.04 -15.06
CA SER A 557 -0.99 3.63 -16.32
C SER A 557 -0.03 3.85 -17.49
N ASN A 558 -0.30 3.21 -18.63
CA ASN A 558 0.56 3.35 -19.80
C ASN A 558 0.85 4.82 -20.11
N ILE A 559 2.11 5.14 -20.31
CA ILE A 559 2.61 6.47 -20.67
C ILE A 559 3.22 6.37 -22.07
N TYR A 560 2.69 7.13 -23.02
CA TYR A 560 2.99 6.93 -24.44
C TYR A 560 4.07 7.87 -24.99
N ASP A 561 4.69 8.71 -24.17
CA ASP A 561 5.74 9.64 -24.57
C ASP A 561 7.16 9.22 -24.18
N GLY A 562 7.33 8.06 -23.56
CA GLY A 562 8.62 7.54 -23.10
C GLY A 562 9.07 8.06 -21.74
N SER A 563 8.27 8.87 -21.05
CA SER A 563 8.64 9.49 -19.76
C SER A 563 8.24 8.66 -18.53
N GLN A 564 7.82 7.42 -18.71
CA GLN A 564 7.46 6.52 -17.61
C GLN A 564 8.59 6.28 -16.59
N PHE A 565 9.83 6.58 -16.95
CA PHE A 565 11.00 6.45 -16.07
C PHE A 565 11.41 7.77 -15.39
N CYS A 566 10.60 8.84 -15.54
CA CYS A 566 10.89 10.15 -14.96
C CYS A 566 10.03 10.37 -13.70
N ALA A 567 10.68 10.72 -12.59
CA ALA A 567 10.01 10.88 -11.29
C ALA A 567 9.49 12.31 -11.02
N ASP A 568 9.42 13.14 -12.04
CA ASP A 568 9.03 14.56 -11.89
C ASP A 568 7.61 14.71 -11.35
N MET A 569 6.67 13.86 -11.77
CA MET A 569 5.26 13.95 -11.37
C MET A 569 5.10 13.72 -9.87
N ALA A 570 5.70 12.69 -9.31
CA ALA A 570 5.61 12.39 -7.87
C ALA A 570 6.20 13.53 -7.02
N ILE A 571 7.31 14.09 -7.46
CA ILE A 571 7.97 15.23 -6.78
C ILE A 571 7.10 16.48 -6.86
N GLN A 572 6.60 16.83 -8.04
CA GLN A 572 5.72 18.01 -8.23
C GLN A 572 4.43 17.89 -7.42
N ASN A 573 3.85 16.68 -7.38
CA ASN A 573 2.63 16.41 -6.65
C ASN A 573 2.80 16.74 -5.16
N VAL A 574 3.83 16.19 -4.51
CA VAL A 574 4.14 16.42 -3.08
C VAL A 574 4.46 17.88 -2.78
N ILE A 575 5.21 18.56 -3.67
CA ILE A 575 5.48 20.00 -3.54
C ILE A 575 4.16 20.79 -3.55
N GLY A 576 3.28 20.49 -4.50
CA GLY A 576 2.00 21.19 -4.62
C GLY A 576 1.05 20.94 -3.47
N ASP A 577 0.98 19.71 -2.96
CA ASP A 577 0.22 19.35 -1.76
C ASP A 577 0.71 20.11 -0.53
N SER A 578 2.05 20.26 -0.41
CA SER A 578 2.71 20.89 0.74
C SER A 578 2.25 22.34 0.97
N PHE A 579 2.08 23.13 -0.09
CA PHE A 579 1.68 24.53 0.08
C PHE A 579 0.18 24.80 -0.16
N ARG A 580 -0.63 23.72 -0.32
CA ARG A 580 -2.09 23.81 -0.44
C ARG A 580 -2.85 23.27 0.78
N GLY A 581 -2.15 22.97 1.88
CA GLY A 581 -2.76 22.65 3.16
C GLY A 581 -2.86 21.17 3.50
N ALA A 582 -2.05 20.30 2.88
CA ALA A 582 -1.85 18.96 3.40
C ALA A 582 -1.38 19.01 4.86
N THR A 583 -1.94 18.16 5.71
CA THR A 583 -1.53 18.10 7.13
C THR A 583 -0.14 17.48 7.26
N TRP A 584 0.16 16.47 6.46
CA TRP A 584 1.51 15.96 6.26
C TRP A 584 1.68 15.45 4.84
N VAL A 585 2.92 15.42 4.40
CA VAL A 585 3.32 14.94 3.08
C VAL A 585 4.47 13.97 3.19
N SER A 586 4.57 13.07 2.21
CA SER A 586 5.66 12.12 2.14
C SER A 586 6.07 11.84 0.72
N ILE A 587 7.38 11.54 0.52
CA ILE A 587 7.91 11.04 -0.73
C ILE A 587 8.89 9.90 -0.46
N HIS A 588 8.78 8.82 -1.24
CA HIS A 588 9.52 7.60 -1.02
C HIS A 588 10.13 7.05 -2.30
N ASN A 589 11.30 6.46 -2.18
CA ASN A 589 11.79 5.48 -3.12
C ASN A 589 11.31 4.09 -2.66
N GLY A 590 10.78 3.32 -3.61
CA GLY A 590 10.30 1.98 -3.34
C GLY A 590 8.77 1.88 -3.25
N GLY A 591 8.28 0.74 -3.66
CA GLY A 591 6.84 0.43 -3.72
C GLY A 591 6.64 -1.02 -4.11
N GLY A 592 5.51 -1.31 -4.76
CA GLY A 592 5.15 -2.66 -5.14
C GLY A 592 6.08 -3.37 -6.13
N VAL A 593 6.96 -2.65 -6.81
CA VAL A 593 7.99 -3.19 -7.72
C VAL A 593 9.41 -3.19 -7.12
N GLY A 594 9.55 -2.74 -5.87
CA GLY A 594 10.79 -2.83 -5.10
C GLY A 594 11.58 -1.55 -5.01
N TRP A 595 12.73 -1.64 -4.33
CA TRP A 595 13.68 -0.57 -4.20
C TRP A 595 14.28 -0.18 -5.55
N GLY A 596 14.40 1.11 -5.78
CA GLY A 596 15.00 1.68 -6.99
C GLY A 596 14.11 1.64 -8.24
N GLU A 597 12.91 1.06 -8.15
CA GLU A 597 12.02 0.85 -9.29
C GLU A 597 10.84 1.84 -9.31
N VAL A 598 10.63 2.61 -8.25
CA VAL A 598 9.50 3.51 -8.12
C VAL A 598 9.78 4.67 -7.19
N ILE A 599 9.33 5.87 -7.57
CA ILE A 599 9.19 7.03 -6.69
C ILE A 599 7.71 7.29 -6.50
N ASN A 600 7.29 7.44 -5.26
CA ASN A 600 5.90 7.70 -4.93
C ASN A 600 5.76 8.68 -3.78
N GLY A 601 4.66 9.41 -3.77
CA GLY A 601 4.34 10.37 -2.73
C GLY A 601 2.86 10.33 -2.36
N GLY A 602 2.57 10.87 -1.21
CA GLY A 602 1.22 10.97 -0.70
C GLY A 602 1.09 12.02 0.40
N PHE A 603 -0.13 12.17 0.86
CA PHE A 603 -0.51 13.12 1.90
C PHE A 603 -1.47 12.50 2.91
N GLY A 604 -1.56 13.14 4.07
CA GLY A 604 -2.72 13.06 4.95
C GLY A 604 -3.26 14.46 5.19
N MET A 605 -4.58 14.56 5.32
CA MET A 605 -5.28 15.82 5.59
C MET A 605 -6.30 15.59 6.70
N LEU A 606 -6.12 16.25 7.83
CA LEU A 606 -7.13 16.28 8.89
C LEU A 606 -8.11 17.42 8.64
N ILE A 607 -9.39 17.11 8.58
CA ILE A 607 -10.48 18.08 8.48
C ILE A 607 -11.28 18.11 9.78
N ASP A 608 -11.64 19.31 10.25
CA ASP A 608 -12.18 19.54 11.60
C ASP A 608 -13.46 20.40 11.63
N GLY A 609 -14.08 20.63 10.48
CA GLY A 609 -15.27 21.46 10.35
C GLY A 609 -14.97 22.96 10.18
N SER A 610 -13.70 23.36 10.15
CA SER A 610 -13.28 24.77 10.03
C SER A 610 -13.32 25.28 8.58
N GLU A 611 -13.28 26.62 8.45
CA GLU A 611 -13.13 27.29 7.15
C GLU A 611 -11.74 27.08 6.54
N ASP A 612 -10.70 26.90 7.36
CA ASP A 612 -9.37 26.54 6.87
C ASP A 612 -9.40 25.15 6.23
N SER A 613 -10.03 24.15 6.86
CA SER A 613 -10.26 22.83 6.27
C SER A 613 -11.04 22.93 4.96
N ALA A 614 -12.11 23.73 4.91
CA ALA A 614 -12.91 23.93 3.69
C ALA A 614 -12.09 24.53 2.53
N ARG A 615 -11.15 25.44 2.82
CA ARG A 615 -10.23 26.01 1.83
C ARG A 615 -9.23 24.98 1.35
N HIS A 616 -8.57 24.28 2.26
CA HIS A 616 -7.57 23.24 1.92
C HIS A 616 -8.16 22.11 1.08
N ILE A 617 -9.39 21.68 1.38
CA ILE A 617 -10.13 20.70 0.58
C ILE A 617 -10.24 21.16 -0.88
N ARG A 618 -10.69 22.41 -1.12
CA ARG A 618 -10.87 22.94 -2.47
C ARG A 618 -9.56 23.07 -3.24
N GLU A 619 -8.50 23.53 -2.58
CA GLU A 619 -7.24 23.84 -3.23
C GLU A 619 -6.38 22.57 -3.45
N MET A 620 -6.23 21.75 -2.40
CA MET A 620 -5.29 20.63 -2.42
C MET A 620 -5.86 19.41 -3.15
N LEU A 621 -7.11 19.01 -2.92
CA LEU A 621 -7.70 17.86 -3.58
C LEU A 621 -7.91 18.10 -5.09
N PHE A 622 -8.16 19.35 -5.48
CA PHE A 622 -8.17 19.74 -6.89
C PHE A 622 -6.81 19.56 -7.54
N TRP A 623 -5.76 20.07 -6.89
CA TRP A 623 -4.40 19.95 -7.38
C TRP A 623 -3.95 18.51 -7.46
N ASP A 624 -4.09 17.75 -6.38
CA ASP A 624 -3.55 16.40 -6.23
C ASP A 624 -3.95 15.49 -7.41
N VAL A 625 -5.22 15.51 -7.80
CA VAL A 625 -5.71 14.69 -8.93
C VAL A 625 -5.35 15.32 -10.28
N ASN A 626 -5.62 16.61 -10.48
CA ASN A 626 -5.47 17.23 -11.79
C ASN A 626 -4.01 17.37 -12.23
N ASN A 627 -3.04 17.42 -11.31
CA ASN A 627 -1.62 17.32 -11.63
C ASN A 627 -1.30 16.01 -12.38
N GLY A 628 -1.77 14.89 -11.89
CA GLY A 628 -1.57 13.59 -12.55
C GLY A 628 -2.32 13.45 -13.88
N ILE A 629 -3.56 13.95 -13.94
CA ILE A 629 -4.36 13.93 -15.18
C ILE A 629 -3.70 14.80 -16.27
N ALA A 630 -3.22 16.00 -15.93
CA ALA A 630 -2.51 16.87 -16.86
C ALA A 630 -1.25 16.20 -17.42
N ARG A 631 -0.51 15.50 -16.57
CA ARG A 631 0.70 14.75 -16.97
C ARG A 631 0.37 13.63 -17.95
N ARG A 632 -0.70 12.84 -17.69
CA ARG A 632 -1.14 11.77 -18.57
C ARG A 632 -1.76 12.30 -19.87
N SER A 633 -2.49 13.40 -19.80
CA SER A 633 -3.01 14.09 -20.98
C SER A 633 -1.88 14.51 -21.92
N TRP A 634 -0.79 15.11 -21.36
CA TRP A 634 0.38 15.46 -22.16
C TRP A 634 1.07 14.23 -22.78
N ALA A 635 1.03 13.10 -22.10
CA ALA A 635 1.53 11.81 -22.61
C ALA A 635 0.58 11.13 -23.62
N ARG A 636 -0.52 11.77 -24.02
CA ARG A 636 -1.50 11.33 -25.00
C ARG A 636 -2.42 10.19 -24.53
N ASN A 637 -2.62 10.03 -23.22
CA ASN A 637 -3.63 9.13 -22.71
C ASN A 637 -5.03 9.70 -23.02
N GLU A 638 -5.83 8.98 -23.79
CA GLU A 638 -7.11 9.46 -24.33
C GLU A 638 -8.10 9.85 -23.22
N GLY A 639 -8.30 8.96 -22.23
CA GLY A 639 -9.17 9.25 -21.09
C GLY A 639 -8.73 10.48 -20.30
N SER A 640 -7.41 10.71 -20.17
CA SER A 640 -6.88 11.87 -19.47
C SER A 640 -7.03 13.17 -20.27
N MET A 641 -6.93 13.11 -21.60
CA MET A 641 -7.24 14.27 -22.44
C MET A 641 -8.71 14.67 -22.27
N HIS A 642 -9.62 13.70 -22.35
CA HIS A 642 -11.05 13.93 -22.11
C HIS A 642 -11.32 14.53 -20.71
N ALA A 643 -10.74 13.93 -19.67
CA ALA A 643 -10.94 14.38 -18.30
C ALA A 643 -10.44 15.82 -18.07
N ILE A 644 -9.25 16.16 -18.59
CA ILE A 644 -8.67 17.49 -18.39
C ILE A 644 -9.38 18.58 -19.23
N GLU A 645 -9.86 18.26 -20.44
CA GLU A 645 -10.68 19.16 -21.25
C GLU A 645 -11.99 19.51 -20.54
N ARG A 646 -12.67 18.49 -19.99
CA ARG A 646 -13.88 18.65 -19.20
C ARG A 646 -13.62 19.54 -17.96
N GLU A 647 -12.50 19.33 -17.26
CA GLU A 647 -12.17 20.12 -16.07
C GLU A 647 -11.83 21.58 -16.43
N MET A 648 -11.12 21.84 -17.52
CA MET A 648 -10.87 23.20 -18.02
C MET A 648 -12.17 23.95 -18.39
N GLN A 649 -13.18 23.24 -18.89
CA GLN A 649 -14.49 23.83 -19.19
C GLN A 649 -15.28 24.20 -17.93
N ARG A 650 -15.11 23.45 -16.85
CA ARG A 650 -15.85 23.58 -15.59
C ARG A 650 -15.21 24.55 -14.61
N THR A 651 -13.89 24.73 -14.69
CA THR A 651 -13.10 25.51 -13.71
C THR A 651 -12.51 26.77 -14.38
N PRO A 652 -13.15 27.94 -14.23
CA PRO A 652 -12.64 29.18 -14.79
C PRO A 652 -11.21 29.50 -14.36
N GLY A 653 -10.34 29.78 -15.34
CA GLY A 653 -8.92 30.09 -15.11
C GLY A 653 -8.00 28.87 -15.03
N PHE A 654 -8.53 27.66 -14.97
CA PHE A 654 -7.73 26.45 -15.09
C PHE A 654 -7.34 26.23 -16.56
N LYS A 655 -6.06 26.10 -16.80
CA LYS A 655 -5.53 25.97 -18.17
C LYS A 655 -4.37 24.95 -18.19
N VAL A 656 -4.53 23.93 -18.99
CA VAL A 656 -3.52 22.88 -19.22
C VAL A 656 -3.11 22.89 -20.68
N THR A 657 -1.83 22.67 -20.95
CA THR A 657 -1.31 22.51 -22.31
C THR A 657 -1.74 21.14 -22.84
N MET A 658 -2.51 21.15 -23.93
CA MET A 658 -2.98 19.93 -24.59
C MET A 658 -2.01 19.51 -25.71
N PRO A 659 -1.80 18.18 -25.91
CA PRO A 659 -0.98 17.70 -27.01
C PRO A 659 -1.69 17.86 -28.36
N ASN A 660 -0.94 18.23 -29.39
CA ASN A 660 -1.40 18.07 -30.76
C ASN A 660 -1.01 16.69 -31.26
N LEU A 661 -1.99 15.89 -31.65
CA LEU A 661 -1.76 14.53 -32.10
C LEU A 661 -1.17 14.53 -33.51
N VAL A 662 -0.24 13.62 -33.76
CA VAL A 662 0.42 13.45 -35.06
C VAL A 662 -0.12 12.17 -35.72
N GLU A 663 -0.47 12.26 -37.00
CA GLU A 663 -0.89 11.11 -37.81
C GLU A 663 0.29 10.11 -37.95
N ASP A 664 0.05 8.86 -37.63
CA ASP A 664 1.08 7.80 -37.69
C ASP A 664 1.69 7.67 -39.11
N ASP A 665 0.88 7.82 -40.14
CA ASP A 665 1.33 7.75 -41.54
C ASP A 665 2.39 8.79 -41.88
N LEU A 666 2.42 9.93 -41.19
CA LEU A 666 3.42 10.98 -41.42
C LEU A 666 4.81 10.56 -40.96
N ILE A 667 4.92 9.69 -39.97
CA ILE A 667 6.18 9.35 -39.31
C ILE A 667 6.64 7.91 -39.59
N ASN A 668 5.73 6.99 -39.93
CA ASN A 668 6.01 5.56 -40.06
C ASN A 668 7.13 5.24 -41.08
N ASN A 669 7.33 6.06 -42.10
CA ASN A 669 8.28 5.82 -43.16
C ASN A 669 9.54 6.69 -43.09
N LEU A 670 9.69 7.53 -42.06
CA LEU A 670 10.80 8.48 -41.98
C LEU A 670 12.16 7.84 -41.64
N PHE A 671 12.15 6.66 -41.05
CA PHE A 671 13.33 5.96 -40.55
C PHE A 671 13.46 4.53 -41.07
N ASN A 672 12.71 4.18 -42.12
CA ASN A 672 12.78 2.89 -42.82
C ASN A 672 13.85 2.89 -43.90
#